data_7c96e042f67ec93758a40796c3d12729
#
_entry.id   7c96e042f67ec93758a40796c3d12729
#
_cell.length_a   1.000
_cell.length_b   1.000
_cell.length_c   1.000
_cell.angle_alpha   90.00
_cell.angle_beta   90.00
_cell.angle_gamma   90.00
#
_symmetry.space_group_name_H-M   'P 1'
#
loop_
_entity.id
_entity.type
_entity.pdbx_description
1 polymer ?
#
loop_
_entity_poly.entity_id
_entity_poly.type
_entity_poly.pdbx_seq_one_letter_code
_entity_poly.pdbx_strand_id
1 'polypeptide(L)'
;MKKLFTFFLLVAFNIHGFSQGLNMSLVGSYDASWNNSRGSDLWGWVDANGTEYALVGLRDRLSVINLSNPASPTEEFYINESAYQSNWRDVKTFGNYAYITTEAYEGLLIVDLSDMTGNTFWRVSTFNHPNNGSSVYFLAARNLYIDENGIAYIFGGTDPALPATDPSQPNGVIFLDVASNPTNPDYLGGWQDYYTNDGMVRGDTLWAACMGEGSFFGIDVSDKSNPIVMGQQASPTGFTNNCWISENGEYLFVSEEVSNGYIASYDVTNLSNIVEVDKVQSNPGTASSPKNVIVDGNFLICSYYRDGTVVYDITFPNSMIAVGYYDSYSGFGSGYDGNWGIYPFLPSNLILATDINTNSAANGKLNIYSRQFQQGCFVEGNVTDASNGNPIDGVNVEILTTQATTSTNIIGDYATGTASSGTYNVVFSRSMYAPDTVSVNLTNGVILPLNVSLDPVPAFGVTGSVTNSNGIGISNAEVLIYNSNISQSVTTDVSGNFSINSVSGQYFYDDYYEVVVGKWGYRNFCNYEYITLSTNNLSITLDDGYYDDFTFDYGWTITGQATDGMWEIGDPEGTSTGGSAMNPDDDINGDCYVNAYVTDPDDGSQTGSNDVDDGDAVLTSPILDLSSYPTPHIHYYRWFANASWGGGGGGGGTPDDS
;
A
#
# COMPACT_ATOMS: atom_id res chain seq x y z
N MET A 1 39.47 -35.19 12.68
CA MET A 1 38.28 -35.29 11.83
C MET A 1 37.23 -34.31 12.39
N LYS A 2 37.30 -33.06 11.95
CA LYS A 2 36.30 -32.03 12.32
C LYS A 2 35.19 -32.10 11.28
N LYS A 3 33.99 -32.43 11.71
CA LYS A 3 32.79 -32.35 10.87
C LYS A 3 32.37 -30.87 10.77
N LEU A 4 32.57 -30.31 9.60
CA LEU A 4 32.05 -29.02 9.19
C LEU A 4 30.53 -29.19 9.00
N PHE A 5 29.73 -28.66 9.88
CA PHE A 5 28.31 -28.50 9.66
C PHE A 5 28.11 -27.15 8.94
N THR A 6 28.05 -27.23 7.63
CA THR A 6 27.60 -26.10 6.80
C THR A 6 26.07 -26.03 6.95
N PHE A 7 25.60 -25.07 7.71
CA PHE A 7 24.18 -24.72 7.73
C PHE A 7 23.88 -23.95 6.41
N PHE A 8 23.40 -24.70 5.41
CA PHE A 8 22.75 -24.06 4.27
C PHE A 8 21.42 -23.49 4.80
N LEU A 9 21.34 -22.19 4.96
CA LEU A 9 20.05 -21.50 5.01
C LEU A 9 19.42 -21.70 3.64
N LEU A 10 18.63 -22.78 3.49
CA LEU A 10 17.68 -22.88 2.41
C LEU A 10 16.63 -21.80 2.69
N VAL A 11 16.78 -20.63 2.10
CA VAL A 11 15.64 -19.78 1.80
C VAL A 11 14.82 -20.58 0.79
N ALA A 12 13.96 -21.45 1.30
CA ALA A 12 12.89 -22.00 0.54
C ALA A 12 12.01 -20.79 0.20
N PHE A 13 12.19 -20.25 -1.00
CA PHE A 13 11.08 -19.59 -1.67
C PHE A 13 9.99 -20.64 -1.74
N ASN A 14 9.12 -20.65 -0.75
CA ASN A 14 7.84 -21.28 -0.87
C ASN A 14 7.10 -20.49 -1.94
N ILE A 15 7.26 -20.92 -3.20
CA ILE A 15 6.25 -20.66 -4.22
C ILE A 15 5.06 -21.48 -3.70
N HIS A 16 4.31 -20.90 -2.77
CA HIS A 16 2.97 -21.36 -2.50
C HIS A 16 2.23 -21.07 -3.80
N GLY A 17 1.94 -22.10 -4.57
CA GLY A 17 0.87 -22.03 -5.54
C GLY A 17 -0.37 -21.69 -4.71
N PHE A 18 -0.73 -20.39 -4.70
CA PHE A 18 -1.98 -19.96 -4.08
C PHE A 18 -3.08 -20.82 -4.70
N SER A 19 -3.90 -21.44 -3.89
CA SER A 19 -5.15 -21.99 -4.38
C SER A 19 -5.89 -20.81 -4.99
N GLN A 20 -6.52 -20.98 -6.14
CA GLN A 20 -7.24 -19.93 -6.85
C GLN A 20 -8.34 -19.28 -5.98
N GLY A 21 -8.69 -19.89 -4.83
CA GLY A 21 -9.64 -19.35 -3.87
C GLY A 21 -9.51 -19.97 -2.48
N LEU A 22 -9.92 -19.20 -1.48
CA LEU A 22 -10.13 -19.61 -0.09
C LEU A 22 -11.58 -19.36 0.27
N ASN A 23 -12.31 -20.39 0.72
CA ASN A 23 -13.71 -20.28 1.15
C ASN A 23 -14.65 -19.58 0.12
N MET A 24 -14.22 -19.56 -1.14
CA MET A 24 -14.99 -19.14 -2.31
C MET A 24 -14.65 -20.05 -3.48
N SER A 25 -15.62 -20.28 -4.36
CA SER A 25 -15.40 -21.05 -5.58
C SER A 25 -16.18 -20.47 -6.75
N LEU A 26 -15.62 -20.58 -7.95
CA LEU A 26 -16.27 -20.18 -9.18
C LEU A 26 -17.41 -21.13 -9.50
N VAL A 27 -18.62 -20.62 -9.59
CA VAL A 27 -19.83 -21.34 -10.00
C VAL A 27 -19.98 -21.33 -11.51
N GLY A 28 -19.76 -20.17 -12.12
CA GLY A 28 -19.82 -19.98 -13.56
C GLY A 28 -19.28 -18.62 -13.97
N SER A 29 -19.18 -18.39 -15.28
CA SER A 29 -18.73 -17.14 -15.83
C SER A 29 -19.34 -16.86 -17.21
N TYR A 30 -19.32 -15.59 -17.64
CA TYR A 30 -19.81 -15.18 -18.96
C TYR A 30 -18.91 -14.10 -19.59
N ASP A 31 -18.60 -14.31 -20.87
CA ASP A 31 -17.91 -13.38 -21.76
C ASP A 31 -18.20 -13.63 -23.25
N ALA A 32 -19.08 -14.59 -23.56
CA ALA A 32 -19.21 -15.18 -24.90
C ALA A 32 -19.61 -14.20 -26.02
N SER A 33 -20.35 -13.13 -25.70
CA SER A 33 -20.81 -12.13 -26.68
C SER A 33 -20.00 -10.82 -26.65
N TRP A 34 -19.04 -10.67 -25.74
CA TRP A 34 -18.44 -9.37 -25.40
C TRP A 34 -17.31 -8.89 -26.35
N ASN A 35 -16.81 -9.73 -27.25
CA ASN A 35 -16.00 -9.39 -28.42
C ASN A 35 -14.96 -8.26 -28.24
N ASN A 36 -14.00 -8.41 -27.34
CA ASN A 36 -12.98 -7.41 -26.96
C ASN A 36 -13.51 -6.17 -26.21
N SER A 37 -14.72 -6.23 -25.64
CA SER A 37 -15.19 -5.22 -24.73
C SER A 37 -14.68 -5.47 -23.31
N ARG A 38 -14.14 -4.45 -22.68
CA ARG A 38 -13.69 -4.51 -21.28
C ARG A 38 -14.87 -4.43 -20.35
N GLY A 39 -14.78 -5.16 -19.22
CA GLY A 39 -15.71 -5.05 -18.11
C GLY A 39 -15.55 -3.74 -17.35
N SER A 40 -16.62 -3.31 -16.72
CA SER A 40 -16.65 -2.20 -15.76
C SER A 40 -17.45 -2.63 -14.53
N ASP A 41 -18.19 -1.74 -13.88
CA ASP A 41 -18.99 -2.09 -12.73
C ASP A 41 -20.23 -2.91 -13.11
N LEU A 42 -20.89 -3.47 -12.11
CA LEU A 42 -22.07 -4.30 -12.26
C LEU A 42 -23.05 -4.12 -11.10
N TRP A 43 -24.29 -4.52 -11.34
CA TRP A 43 -25.31 -4.61 -10.31
C TRP A 43 -26.17 -5.87 -10.51
N GLY A 44 -26.75 -6.37 -9.43
CA GLY A 44 -27.73 -7.47 -9.50
C GLY A 44 -29.15 -6.93 -9.52
N TRP A 45 -30.05 -7.66 -10.17
CA TRP A 45 -31.47 -7.38 -10.17
C TRP A 45 -32.28 -8.68 -10.17
N VAL A 46 -33.49 -8.63 -9.60
CA VAL A 46 -34.41 -9.77 -9.52
C VAL A 46 -35.75 -9.36 -10.09
N ASP A 47 -36.27 -10.14 -11.03
CA ASP A 47 -37.58 -9.88 -11.61
C ASP A 47 -38.73 -10.30 -10.68
N ALA A 48 -39.97 -9.98 -11.07
CA ALA A 48 -41.17 -10.34 -10.31
C ALA A 48 -41.42 -11.86 -10.18
N ASN A 49 -40.76 -12.67 -10.98
CA ASN A 49 -40.83 -14.12 -10.93
C ASN A 49 -39.73 -14.73 -10.05
N GLY A 50 -38.81 -13.92 -9.54
CA GLY A 50 -37.68 -14.37 -8.75
C GLY A 50 -36.47 -14.79 -9.60
N THR A 51 -36.44 -14.45 -10.89
CA THR A 51 -35.27 -14.69 -11.74
C THR A 51 -34.22 -13.62 -11.44
N GLU A 52 -33.00 -14.06 -11.18
CA GLU A 52 -31.85 -13.20 -10.92
C GLU A 52 -31.12 -12.86 -12.21
N TYR A 53 -30.63 -11.61 -12.28
CA TYR A 53 -29.88 -11.09 -13.41
C TYR A 53 -28.64 -10.32 -12.93
N ALA A 54 -27.56 -10.37 -13.71
CA ALA A 54 -26.42 -9.47 -13.61
C ALA A 54 -26.53 -8.40 -14.71
N LEU A 55 -26.53 -7.13 -14.30
CA LEU A 55 -26.48 -5.99 -15.19
C LEU A 55 -25.02 -5.53 -15.23
N VAL A 56 -24.33 -5.75 -16.35
CA VAL A 56 -22.88 -5.54 -16.46
C VAL A 56 -22.59 -4.37 -17.37
N GLY A 57 -21.94 -3.35 -16.83
CA GLY A 57 -21.35 -2.29 -17.60
C GLY A 57 -20.16 -2.81 -18.40
N LEU A 58 -20.15 -2.58 -19.69
CA LEU A 58 -19.03 -2.87 -20.56
C LEU A 58 -18.54 -1.56 -21.24
N ARG A 59 -17.36 -1.62 -21.81
CA ARG A 59 -16.77 -0.47 -22.48
C ARG A 59 -17.67 0.17 -23.54
N ASP A 60 -18.47 -0.62 -24.24
CA ASP A 60 -19.29 -0.24 -25.41
C ASP A 60 -20.79 -0.48 -25.22
N ARG A 61 -21.24 -1.02 -24.07
CA ARG A 61 -22.64 -1.38 -23.86
C ARG A 61 -22.99 -1.64 -22.40
N LEU A 62 -24.27 -1.70 -22.10
CA LEU A 62 -24.84 -2.46 -20.98
C LEU A 62 -25.17 -3.86 -21.49
N SER A 63 -24.81 -4.91 -20.73
CA SER A 63 -25.17 -6.31 -20.98
C SER A 63 -25.98 -6.84 -19.80
N VAL A 64 -27.12 -7.47 -20.06
CA VAL A 64 -28.00 -8.06 -19.05
C VAL A 64 -27.93 -9.58 -19.17
N ILE A 65 -27.45 -10.22 -18.09
CA ILE A 65 -27.15 -11.65 -18.06
C ILE A 65 -28.15 -12.35 -17.15
N ASN A 66 -28.83 -13.35 -17.68
CA ASN A 66 -29.77 -14.22 -16.97
C ASN A 66 -28.99 -15.27 -16.16
N LEU A 67 -29.30 -15.35 -14.86
CA LEU A 67 -28.65 -16.23 -13.90
C LEU A 67 -29.53 -17.43 -13.47
N SER A 68 -30.60 -17.74 -14.19
CA SER A 68 -31.43 -18.93 -13.91
C SER A 68 -30.64 -20.23 -13.82
N ASN A 69 -29.51 -20.31 -14.54
CA ASN A 69 -28.49 -21.32 -14.38
C ASN A 69 -27.12 -20.65 -14.18
N PRO A 70 -26.71 -20.36 -12.96
CA PRO A 70 -25.49 -19.61 -12.70
C PRO A 70 -24.21 -20.35 -13.14
N ALA A 71 -24.25 -21.67 -13.34
CA ALA A 71 -23.14 -22.43 -13.91
C ALA A 71 -23.01 -22.27 -15.45
N SER A 72 -24.05 -21.79 -16.11
CA SER A 72 -24.07 -21.51 -17.55
C SER A 72 -25.00 -20.33 -17.84
N PRO A 73 -24.59 -19.11 -17.43
CA PRO A 73 -25.39 -17.91 -17.61
C PRO A 73 -25.51 -17.53 -19.08
N THR A 74 -26.57 -16.81 -19.43
CA THR A 74 -26.85 -16.41 -20.81
C THR A 74 -27.18 -14.93 -20.90
N GLU A 75 -26.73 -14.25 -21.98
CA GLU A 75 -27.12 -12.87 -22.24
C GLU A 75 -28.59 -12.82 -22.67
N GLU A 76 -29.40 -12.06 -21.94
CA GLU A 76 -30.81 -11.83 -22.27
C GLU A 76 -30.93 -10.78 -23.36
N PHE A 77 -30.30 -9.63 -23.15
CA PHE A 77 -30.18 -8.54 -24.11
C PHE A 77 -28.99 -7.64 -23.78
N TYR A 78 -28.68 -6.73 -24.70
CA TYR A 78 -27.70 -5.67 -24.49
C TYR A 78 -28.16 -4.35 -25.12
N ILE A 79 -27.62 -3.23 -24.62
CA ILE A 79 -27.87 -1.87 -25.15
C ILE A 79 -26.53 -1.24 -25.47
N ASN A 80 -26.28 -0.99 -26.77
CA ASN A 80 -25.04 -0.37 -27.23
C ASN A 80 -24.99 1.12 -26.88
N GLU A 81 -23.77 1.63 -26.70
CA GLU A 81 -23.48 3.07 -26.71
C GLU A 81 -23.78 3.70 -28.07
N SER A 82 -24.03 5.02 -28.04
CA SER A 82 -24.40 5.74 -29.27
C SER A 82 -23.19 6.08 -30.16
N ALA A 83 -22.07 6.55 -29.59
CA ALA A 83 -20.93 7.04 -30.35
C ALA A 83 -19.56 6.91 -29.69
N TYR A 84 -19.47 7.01 -28.38
CA TYR A 84 -18.23 7.03 -27.61
C TYR A 84 -18.12 5.79 -26.72
N GLN A 85 -16.90 5.39 -26.37
CA GLN A 85 -16.63 4.25 -25.51
C GLN A 85 -15.92 4.70 -24.25
N SER A 86 -16.28 4.12 -23.11
CA SER A 86 -15.63 4.37 -21.82
C SER A 86 -15.48 3.07 -21.04
N ASN A 87 -14.34 2.90 -20.40
CA ASN A 87 -14.14 1.79 -19.47
C ASN A 87 -14.88 2.04 -18.13
N TRP A 88 -15.35 3.25 -17.88
CA TRP A 88 -16.02 3.65 -16.66
C TRP A 88 -17.51 3.73 -16.89
N ARG A 89 -18.22 2.77 -16.33
CA ARG A 89 -19.66 2.63 -16.41
C ARG A 89 -20.15 2.01 -15.12
N ASP A 90 -21.06 2.68 -14.44
CA ASP A 90 -21.69 2.16 -13.23
C ASP A 90 -23.18 1.90 -13.45
N VAL A 91 -23.74 0.97 -12.68
CA VAL A 91 -25.12 0.49 -12.81
C VAL A 91 -25.73 0.37 -11.43
N LYS A 92 -26.92 0.95 -11.24
CA LYS A 92 -27.78 0.71 -10.07
C LYS A 92 -29.23 0.53 -10.51
N THR A 93 -30.06 -0.04 -9.65
CA THR A 93 -31.47 -0.29 -9.94
C THR A 93 -32.38 0.31 -8.89
N PHE A 94 -33.55 0.76 -9.32
CA PHE A 94 -34.66 1.09 -8.43
C PHE A 94 -35.97 0.59 -9.06
N GLY A 95 -36.69 -0.27 -8.33
CA GLY A 95 -37.87 -0.96 -8.89
C GLY A 95 -37.53 -1.76 -10.15
N ASN A 96 -38.25 -1.48 -11.22
CA ASN A 96 -38.04 -2.15 -12.51
C ASN A 96 -37.14 -1.34 -13.46
N TYR A 97 -36.41 -0.34 -12.99
CA TYR A 97 -35.54 0.46 -13.82
C TYR A 97 -34.09 0.30 -13.42
N ALA A 98 -33.22 0.19 -14.43
CA ALA A 98 -31.79 0.34 -14.27
C ALA A 98 -31.35 1.74 -14.69
N TYR A 99 -30.44 2.33 -13.91
CA TYR A 99 -29.83 3.63 -14.16
C TYR A 99 -28.35 3.43 -14.35
N ILE A 100 -27.81 3.96 -15.44
CA ILE A 100 -26.43 3.74 -15.84
C ILE A 100 -25.74 5.06 -16.11
N THR A 101 -24.65 5.32 -15.41
CA THR A 101 -23.71 6.41 -15.70
C THR A 101 -22.57 5.93 -16.56
N THR A 102 -21.94 6.84 -17.30
CA THR A 102 -20.76 6.57 -18.12
C THR A 102 -20.01 7.87 -18.39
N GLU A 103 -18.70 7.76 -18.59
CA GLU A 103 -17.88 8.86 -19.11
C GLU A 103 -17.93 8.97 -20.65
N ALA A 104 -18.79 8.24 -21.33
CA ALA A 104 -18.94 8.20 -22.78
C ALA A 104 -19.85 9.28 -23.37
N TYR A 105 -20.14 10.36 -22.65
CA TYR A 105 -20.97 11.50 -23.12
C TYR A 105 -22.37 11.12 -23.63
N GLU A 106 -23.09 10.28 -22.88
CA GLU A 106 -24.45 9.82 -23.20
C GLU A 106 -25.53 10.32 -22.26
N GLY A 107 -25.17 11.04 -21.19
CA GLY A 107 -26.06 11.35 -20.07
C GLY A 107 -26.36 10.12 -19.23
N LEU A 108 -27.47 10.15 -18.51
CA LEU A 108 -28.00 9.03 -17.74
C LEU A 108 -28.78 8.09 -18.68
N LEU A 109 -28.32 6.85 -18.83
CA LEU A 109 -29.10 5.81 -19.52
C LEU A 109 -30.07 5.19 -18.49
N ILE A 110 -31.34 5.13 -18.85
CA ILE A 110 -32.42 4.53 -18.06
C ILE A 110 -33.02 3.40 -18.85
N VAL A 111 -33.12 2.20 -18.27
CA VAL A 111 -33.61 0.99 -18.95
C VAL A 111 -34.80 0.43 -18.20
N ASP A 112 -35.90 0.17 -18.89
CA ASP A 112 -37.05 -0.55 -18.33
C ASP A 112 -36.78 -2.05 -18.35
N LEU A 113 -36.48 -2.62 -17.19
CA LEU A 113 -36.20 -4.03 -17.01
C LEU A 113 -37.46 -4.92 -17.03
N SER A 114 -38.66 -4.34 -17.05
CA SER A 114 -39.87 -5.08 -17.29
C SER A 114 -40.02 -5.48 -18.78
N ASP A 115 -39.34 -4.75 -19.68
CA ASP A 115 -39.16 -5.09 -21.08
C ASP A 115 -37.84 -5.80 -21.33
N MET A 116 -37.82 -7.11 -21.12
CA MET A 116 -36.65 -7.98 -21.28
C MET A 116 -36.19 -8.12 -22.74
N THR A 117 -36.71 -7.33 -23.65
CA THR A 117 -36.20 -7.24 -25.04
C THR A 117 -35.09 -6.19 -25.20
N GLY A 118 -34.89 -5.29 -24.21
CA GLY A 118 -33.96 -4.21 -24.26
C GLY A 118 -34.31 -3.08 -25.24
N ASN A 119 -35.59 -3.00 -25.68
CA ASN A 119 -36.03 -1.98 -26.64
C ASN A 119 -36.54 -0.71 -25.96
N THR A 120 -36.84 -0.78 -24.64
CA THR A 120 -37.42 0.33 -23.90
C THR A 120 -36.37 0.96 -22.98
N PHE A 121 -35.79 2.07 -23.45
CA PHE A 121 -34.80 2.83 -22.70
C PHE A 121 -34.80 4.32 -23.09
N TRP A 122 -34.22 5.15 -22.22
CA TRP A 122 -34.06 6.59 -22.40
C TRP A 122 -32.64 7.01 -22.12
N ARG A 123 -32.19 8.09 -22.76
CA ARG A 123 -30.96 8.83 -22.43
C ARG A 123 -31.32 10.25 -22.08
N VAL A 124 -31.07 10.63 -20.84
CA VAL A 124 -31.44 11.94 -20.29
C VAL A 124 -30.19 12.68 -19.84
N SER A 125 -30.04 13.91 -20.26
CA SER A 125 -28.88 14.74 -19.92
C SER A 125 -29.24 16.05 -19.21
N THR A 126 -30.51 16.46 -19.26
CA THR A 126 -31.01 17.69 -18.59
C THR A 126 -32.09 17.32 -17.60
N PHE A 127 -31.91 17.74 -16.36
CA PHE A 127 -32.82 17.44 -15.26
C PHE A 127 -33.30 18.75 -14.66
N ASN A 128 -34.61 18.89 -14.52
CA ASN A 128 -35.24 20.11 -14.06
C ASN A 128 -35.78 19.97 -12.64
N HIS A 129 -35.64 21.00 -11.85
CA HIS A 129 -36.27 21.07 -10.53
C HIS A 129 -37.76 21.32 -10.68
N PRO A 130 -38.64 20.54 -10.03
CA PRO A 130 -40.10 20.64 -10.28
C PRO A 130 -40.72 21.97 -9.88
N ASN A 131 -40.12 22.72 -8.94
CA ASN A 131 -40.80 23.87 -8.31
C ASN A 131 -40.07 25.21 -8.41
N ASN A 132 -38.71 25.25 -8.62
CA ASN A 132 -37.94 26.49 -8.51
C ASN A 132 -37.32 26.98 -9.81
N GLY A 133 -37.46 26.20 -10.90
CA GLY A 133 -36.93 26.54 -12.24
C GLY A 133 -35.41 26.33 -12.40
N SER A 134 -34.71 25.77 -11.40
CA SER A 134 -33.32 25.36 -11.57
C SER A 134 -33.24 24.08 -12.37
N SER A 135 -32.07 23.84 -12.98
CA SER A 135 -31.78 22.63 -13.73
C SER A 135 -30.31 22.30 -13.64
N VAL A 136 -29.97 21.03 -13.87
CA VAL A 136 -28.61 20.55 -14.04
C VAL A 136 -28.49 19.84 -15.38
N TYR A 137 -27.31 19.97 -16.00
CA TYR A 137 -26.97 19.29 -17.23
C TYR A 137 -25.65 18.55 -17.07
N PHE A 138 -25.60 17.30 -17.51
CA PHE A 138 -24.35 16.54 -17.69
C PHE A 138 -24.48 15.56 -18.86
N LEU A 139 -23.38 15.27 -19.53
CA LEU A 139 -23.29 14.22 -20.56
C LEU A 139 -22.46 13.03 -20.11
N ALA A 140 -21.53 13.23 -19.19
CA ALA A 140 -20.77 12.16 -18.58
C ALA A 140 -20.92 12.21 -17.06
N ALA A 141 -20.80 11.05 -16.41
CA ALA A 141 -20.71 10.94 -14.96
C ALA A 141 -19.93 9.69 -14.59
N ARG A 142 -19.21 9.75 -13.45
CA ARG A 142 -18.30 8.71 -13.00
C ARG A 142 -19.04 7.52 -12.42
N ASN A 143 -19.92 7.77 -11.45
CA ASN A 143 -20.57 6.73 -10.66
C ASN A 143 -21.99 7.15 -10.25
N LEU A 144 -22.76 6.27 -9.63
CA LEU A 144 -24.04 6.58 -9.01
C LEU A 144 -24.35 5.68 -7.82
N TYR A 145 -25.14 6.18 -6.91
CA TYR A 145 -25.81 5.41 -5.85
C TYR A 145 -27.30 5.74 -5.84
N ILE A 146 -28.16 4.80 -5.48
CA ILE A 146 -29.59 5.03 -5.31
C ILE A 146 -29.99 4.55 -3.92
N ASP A 147 -30.58 5.45 -3.13
CA ASP A 147 -31.03 5.13 -1.78
C ASP A 147 -32.38 4.39 -1.76
N GLU A 148 -32.78 3.96 -0.58
CA GLU A 148 -34.02 3.23 -0.34
C GLU A 148 -35.29 4.03 -0.67
N ASN A 149 -35.18 5.36 -0.75
CA ASN A 149 -36.29 6.25 -1.08
C ASN A 149 -36.39 6.53 -2.58
N GLY A 150 -35.43 6.03 -3.37
CA GLY A 150 -35.33 6.25 -4.81
C GLY A 150 -34.80 7.66 -5.14
N ILE A 151 -33.88 8.15 -4.35
CA ILE A 151 -33.04 9.29 -4.71
C ILE A 151 -31.73 8.75 -5.29
N ALA A 152 -31.45 9.13 -6.53
CA ALA A 152 -30.18 8.82 -7.19
C ALA A 152 -29.17 9.95 -6.93
N TYR A 153 -28.00 9.57 -6.46
CA TYR A 153 -26.83 10.42 -6.24
C TYR A 153 -25.85 10.15 -7.36
N ILE A 154 -25.67 11.13 -8.25
CA ILE A 154 -24.80 11.02 -9.42
C ILE A 154 -23.48 11.70 -9.09
N PHE A 155 -22.38 10.96 -9.18
CA PHE A 155 -21.03 11.41 -8.82
C PHE A 155 -20.22 11.80 -10.05
N GLY A 156 -19.41 12.86 -9.94
CA GLY A 156 -18.44 13.26 -10.95
C GLY A 156 -19.08 13.59 -12.31
N GLY A 157 -20.20 14.31 -12.30
CA GLY A 157 -20.86 14.75 -13.51
C GLY A 157 -19.95 15.67 -14.35
N THR A 158 -20.15 15.69 -15.66
CA THR A 158 -19.37 16.54 -16.57
C THR A 158 -20.27 17.15 -17.65
N ASP A 159 -20.21 18.48 -17.75
CA ASP A 159 -20.72 19.24 -18.91
C ASP A 159 -19.55 19.53 -19.87
N PRO A 160 -19.47 18.89 -21.04
CA PRO A 160 -18.35 19.08 -21.96
C PRO A 160 -18.34 20.47 -22.64
N ALA A 161 -19.39 21.28 -22.46
CA ALA A 161 -19.43 22.66 -22.93
C ALA A 161 -18.64 23.60 -22.01
N LEU A 162 -18.36 23.19 -20.78
CA LEU A 162 -17.60 23.94 -19.81
C LEU A 162 -16.14 23.46 -19.75
N PRO A 163 -15.15 24.34 -19.49
CA PRO A 163 -13.81 23.91 -19.14
C PRO A 163 -13.80 22.98 -17.91
N ALA A 164 -12.90 22.03 -17.86
CA ALA A 164 -12.80 21.10 -16.72
C ALA A 164 -12.55 21.80 -15.37
N THR A 165 -11.94 22.99 -15.41
CA THR A 165 -11.68 23.83 -14.22
C THR A 165 -12.78 24.86 -13.94
N ASP A 166 -13.89 24.83 -14.70
CA ASP A 166 -14.98 25.75 -14.46
C ASP A 166 -15.69 25.42 -13.14
N PRO A 167 -15.87 26.38 -12.24
CA PRO A 167 -16.51 26.13 -10.93
C PRO A 167 -17.99 25.77 -11.03
N SER A 168 -18.61 25.89 -12.20
CA SER A 168 -19.97 25.45 -12.46
C SER A 168 -20.09 24.05 -13.06
N GLN A 169 -18.95 23.33 -13.20
CA GLN A 169 -18.99 21.91 -13.54
C GLN A 169 -19.78 21.12 -12.51
N PRO A 170 -20.72 20.25 -12.93
CA PRO A 170 -21.54 19.46 -12.00
C PRO A 170 -20.77 18.22 -11.47
N ASN A 171 -19.49 18.40 -11.07
CA ASN A 171 -18.55 17.32 -10.82
C ASN A 171 -18.50 16.82 -9.37
N GLY A 172 -19.28 17.40 -8.47
CA GLY A 172 -19.54 16.88 -7.13
C GLY A 172 -20.61 15.79 -7.13
N VAL A 173 -21.71 16.02 -6.44
CA VAL A 173 -22.84 15.09 -6.35
C VAL A 173 -24.13 15.78 -6.77
N ILE A 174 -24.89 15.16 -7.69
CA ILE A 174 -26.20 15.62 -8.17
C ILE A 174 -27.27 14.71 -7.56
N PHE A 175 -28.37 15.28 -7.07
CA PHE A 175 -29.48 14.52 -6.48
C PHE A 175 -30.69 14.51 -7.42
N LEU A 176 -31.16 13.32 -7.79
CA LEU A 176 -32.26 13.10 -8.72
C LEU A 176 -33.35 12.22 -8.09
N ASP A 177 -34.63 12.62 -8.16
CA ASP A 177 -35.76 11.80 -7.74
C ASP A 177 -36.16 10.83 -8.86
N VAL A 178 -35.76 9.56 -8.74
CA VAL A 178 -36.08 8.48 -9.67
C VAL A 178 -37.34 7.71 -9.23
N ALA A 179 -37.81 7.89 -7.99
CA ALA A 179 -39.04 7.24 -7.52
C ALA A 179 -40.27 7.89 -8.11
N SER A 180 -40.33 9.23 -8.09
CA SER A 180 -41.51 9.99 -8.55
C SER A 180 -41.61 10.02 -10.08
N ASN A 181 -40.45 10.07 -10.78
CA ASN A 181 -40.41 10.15 -12.24
C ASN A 181 -39.25 9.29 -12.80
N PRO A 182 -39.45 7.97 -12.91
CA PRO A 182 -38.36 7.03 -13.23
C PRO A 182 -37.67 7.28 -14.58
N THR A 183 -38.40 7.76 -15.60
CA THR A 183 -37.87 7.89 -16.97
C THR A 183 -37.38 9.30 -17.31
N ASN A 184 -37.64 10.27 -16.44
CA ASN A 184 -37.17 11.66 -16.55
C ASN A 184 -37.04 12.25 -15.15
N PRO A 185 -36.02 11.81 -14.37
CA PRO A 185 -35.89 12.17 -12.95
C PRO A 185 -35.89 13.67 -12.68
N ASP A 186 -36.51 14.06 -11.58
CA ASP A 186 -36.54 15.44 -11.13
C ASP A 186 -35.25 15.82 -10.41
N TYR A 187 -34.68 16.99 -10.73
CA TYR A 187 -33.50 17.52 -10.02
C TYR A 187 -33.92 18.10 -8.66
N LEU A 188 -33.26 17.65 -7.59
CA LEU A 188 -33.54 18.09 -6.23
C LEU A 188 -32.51 19.06 -5.66
N GLY A 189 -31.28 19.02 -6.16
CA GLY A 189 -30.15 19.78 -5.65
C GLY A 189 -28.84 19.05 -5.84
N GLY A 190 -27.81 19.48 -5.13
CA GLY A 190 -26.51 18.82 -5.21
C GLY A 190 -25.49 19.41 -4.26
N TRP A 191 -24.39 18.70 -4.06
CA TRP A 191 -23.21 19.15 -3.36
C TRP A 191 -22.06 19.25 -4.34
N GLN A 192 -21.45 20.42 -4.51
CA GLN A 192 -20.50 20.72 -5.59
C GLN A 192 -19.16 21.29 -5.08
N ASP A 193 -18.83 21.09 -3.80
CA ASP A 193 -17.62 21.68 -3.21
C ASP A 193 -16.35 21.02 -3.75
N TYR A 194 -16.39 19.69 -4.03
CA TYR A 194 -15.27 18.92 -4.53
C TYR A 194 -15.70 17.89 -5.58
N TYR A 195 -14.75 17.51 -6.46
CA TYR A 195 -14.95 16.36 -7.35
C TYR A 195 -15.17 15.10 -6.52
N THR A 196 -16.29 14.43 -6.77
CA THR A 196 -16.65 13.20 -6.07
C THR A 196 -16.56 12.01 -7.03
N ASN A 197 -15.68 11.07 -6.72
CA ASN A 197 -15.47 9.89 -7.55
C ASN A 197 -16.56 8.83 -7.37
N ASP A 198 -16.93 8.60 -6.10
CA ASP A 198 -17.90 7.59 -5.70
C ASP A 198 -18.48 7.92 -4.33
N GLY A 199 -19.42 7.15 -3.86
CA GLY A 199 -20.01 7.33 -2.53
C GLY A 199 -21.24 6.46 -2.32
N MET A 200 -21.79 6.55 -1.10
CA MET A 200 -23.04 5.90 -0.76
C MET A 200 -23.85 6.74 0.21
N VAL A 201 -25.12 6.43 0.35
CA VAL A 201 -26.03 7.12 1.27
C VAL A 201 -26.71 6.10 2.17
N ARG A 202 -26.86 6.48 3.42
CA ARG A 202 -27.72 5.75 4.35
C ARG A 202 -28.49 6.75 5.22
N GLY A 203 -29.81 6.66 5.17
CA GLY A 203 -30.70 7.67 5.75
C GLY A 203 -30.40 9.04 5.15
N ASP A 204 -30.15 10.03 6.00
CA ASP A 204 -29.84 11.40 5.58
C ASP A 204 -28.33 11.71 5.51
N THR A 205 -27.47 10.71 5.57
CA THR A 205 -26.00 10.90 5.48
C THR A 205 -25.46 10.38 4.16
N LEU A 206 -24.89 11.29 3.36
CA LEU A 206 -24.06 10.98 2.19
C LEU A 206 -22.60 10.85 2.62
N TRP A 207 -21.98 9.73 2.28
CA TRP A 207 -20.56 9.50 2.36
C TRP A 207 -19.95 9.66 0.97
N ALA A 208 -19.17 10.71 0.78
CA ALA A 208 -18.59 11.08 -0.51
C ALA A 208 -17.09 10.80 -0.53
N ALA A 209 -16.62 9.99 -1.48
CA ALA A 209 -15.21 9.69 -1.72
C ALA A 209 -14.63 10.70 -2.73
N CYS A 210 -13.79 11.60 -2.26
CA CYS A 210 -13.21 12.69 -3.06
C CYS A 210 -11.73 12.42 -3.33
N MET A 211 -11.46 11.72 -4.42
CA MET A 211 -10.12 11.26 -4.80
C MET A 211 -9.11 12.41 -4.92
N GLY A 212 -9.52 13.54 -5.52
CA GLY A 212 -8.66 14.72 -5.70
C GLY A 212 -8.24 15.38 -4.39
N GLU A 213 -9.08 15.26 -3.35
CA GLU A 213 -8.82 15.78 -2.00
C GLU A 213 -8.15 14.73 -1.09
N GLY A 214 -8.02 13.49 -1.57
CA GLY A 214 -7.50 12.38 -0.78
C GLY A 214 -8.31 12.06 0.48
N SER A 215 -9.58 12.43 0.50
CA SER A 215 -10.43 12.43 1.70
C SER A 215 -11.82 11.92 1.39
N PHE A 216 -12.51 11.45 2.41
CA PHE A 216 -13.95 11.25 2.37
C PHE A 216 -14.67 12.28 3.26
N PHE A 217 -15.94 12.52 2.95
CA PHE A 217 -16.79 13.48 3.63
C PHE A 217 -18.08 12.82 4.09
N GLY A 218 -18.51 13.11 5.32
CA GLY A 218 -19.84 12.82 5.82
C GLY A 218 -20.71 14.09 5.68
N ILE A 219 -21.80 14.02 4.94
CA ILE A 219 -22.60 15.17 4.53
C ILE A 219 -24.05 14.92 4.90
N ASP A 220 -24.67 15.83 5.65
CA ASP A 220 -26.10 15.85 5.88
C ASP A 220 -26.82 16.28 4.59
N VAL A 221 -27.64 15.40 4.06
CA VAL A 221 -28.45 15.60 2.85
C VAL A 221 -29.94 15.51 3.14
N SER A 222 -30.36 15.72 4.38
CA SER A 222 -31.79 15.81 4.77
C SER A 222 -32.53 16.90 3.99
N ASP A 223 -31.87 18.03 3.79
CA ASP A 223 -32.30 19.07 2.85
C ASP A 223 -31.44 18.96 1.55
N LYS A 224 -32.02 18.37 0.51
CA LYS A 224 -31.36 18.19 -0.78
C LYS A 224 -30.94 19.50 -1.46
N SER A 225 -31.58 20.64 -1.08
CA SER A 225 -31.25 21.96 -1.61
C SER A 225 -30.12 22.66 -0.86
N ASN A 226 -29.73 22.15 0.31
CA ASN A 226 -28.71 22.75 1.17
C ASN A 226 -27.92 21.69 1.95
N PRO A 227 -27.10 20.86 1.29
CA PRO A 227 -26.26 19.86 1.95
C PRO A 227 -25.24 20.50 2.90
N ILE A 228 -24.97 19.85 4.04
CA ILE A 228 -24.07 20.39 5.08
C ILE A 228 -22.98 19.34 5.38
N VAL A 229 -21.69 19.71 5.22
CA VAL A 229 -20.57 18.88 5.63
C VAL A 229 -20.53 18.77 7.15
N MET A 230 -20.62 17.55 7.67
CA MET A 230 -20.59 17.23 9.10
C MET A 230 -19.19 16.83 9.57
N GLY A 231 -18.38 16.26 8.67
CA GLY A 231 -17.01 15.82 8.97
C GLY A 231 -16.28 15.37 7.73
N GLN A 232 -14.95 15.33 7.84
CA GLN A 232 -14.06 14.81 6.80
C GLN A 232 -12.87 14.10 7.43
N GLN A 233 -12.29 13.15 6.68
CA GLN A 233 -11.05 12.46 7.06
C GLN A 233 -10.26 12.06 5.82
N ALA A 234 -8.94 12.27 5.88
CA ALA A 234 -8.03 11.76 4.84
C ALA A 234 -7.93 10.24 4.91
N SER A 235 -7.80 9.58 3.77
CA SER A 235 -7.45 8.17 3.69
C SER A 235 -5.93 7.95 3.85
N PRO A 236 -5.45 6.73 4.14
CA PRO A 236 -4.06 6.50 4.54
C PRO A 236 -3.01 6.99 3.55
N THR A 237 -3.25 6.86 2.23
CA THR A 237 -2.34 7.34 1.17
C THR A 237 -2.84 8.61 0.48
N GLY A 238 -4.01 9.10 0.86
CA GLY A 238 -4.62 10.26 0.23
C GLY A 238 -5.19 9.98 -1.16
N PHE A 239 -5.70 8.77 -1.43
CA PHE A 239 -6.29 8.42 -2.73
C PHE A 239 -7.65 7.73 -2.56
N THR A 240 -8.61 8.42 -1.97
CA THR A 240 -9.95 7.92 -1.61
C THR A 240 -10.79 7.61 -2.85
N ASN A 241 -11.08 6.35 -3.11
CA ASN A 241 -11.81 5.93 -4.31
C ASN A 241 -13.28 5.63 -4.07
N ASN A 242 -13.60 4.73 -3.13
CA ASN A 242 -14.94 4.25 -2.82
C ASN A 242 -15.10 4.09 -1.30
N CYS A 243 -16.31 4.11 -0.80
CA CYS A 243 -16.60 3.90 0.61
C CYS A 243 -17.94 3.18 0.83
N TRP A 244 -18.06 2.49 1.97
CA TRP A 244 -19.30 1.86 2.39
C TRP A 244 -19.42 1.84 3.91
N ILE A 245 -20.62 2.20 4.43
CA ILE A 245 -20.90 2.23 5.86
C ILE A 245 -21.31 0.85 6.37
N SER A 246 -20.91 0.51 7.61
CA SER A 246 -21.39 -0.66 8.33
C SER A 246 -22.91 -0.65 8.52
N GLU A 247 -23.53 -1.82 8.76
CA GLU A 247 -24.99 -1.88 8.93
C GLU A 247 -25.50 -1.10 10.15
N ASN A 248 -24.69 -1.04 11.22
CA ASN A 248 -25.03 -0.27 12.42
C ASN A 248 -24.76 1.25 12.26
N GLY A 249 -24.11 1.67 11.16
CA GLY A 249 -23.80 3.08 10.89
C GLY A 249 -22.61 3.66 11.68
N GLU A 250 -21.85 2.82 12.39
CA GLU A 250 -20.78 3.27 13.29
C GLU A 250 -19.40 3.27 12.64
N TYR A 251 -19.20 2.47 11.58
CA TYR A 251 -17.90 2.32 10.91
C TYR A 251 -18.01 2.52 9.41
N LEU A 252 -17.12 3.33 8.86
CA LEU A 252 -16.98 3.53 7.41
C LEU A 252 -15.75 2.78 6.90
N PHE A 253 -15.93 1.99 5.85
CA PHE A 253 -14.85 1.31 5.14
C PHE A 253 -14.54 2.07 3.86
N VAL A 254 -13.25 2.34 3.62
CA VAL A 254 -12.77 3.16 2.49
C VAL A 254 -11.71 2.40 1.72
N SER A 255 -11.77 2.44 0.39
CA SER A 255 -10.74 1.88 -0.49
C SER A 255 -9.93 2.97 -1.19
N GLU A 256 -8.65 2.69 -1.42
CA GLU A 256 -7.71 3.58 -2.11
C GLU A 256 -7.23 2.96 -3.42
N GLU A 257 -7.66 3.49 -4.56
CA GLU A 257 -7.32 2.96 -5.89
C GLU A 257 -5.90 3.36 -6.33
N VAL A 258 -4.91 2.92 -5.58
CA VAL A 258 -3.49 3.20 -5.84
C VAL A 258 -2.65 1.97 -5.52
N SER A 259 -1.49 1.85 -6.15
CA SER A 259 -0.52 0.78 -5.84
C SER A 259 -0.16 0.81 -4.35
N ASN A 260 -0.20 -0.36 -3.69
CA ASN A 260 -0.09 -0.50 -2.24
C ASN A 260 -1.16 0.27 -1.44
N GLY A 261 -2.29 0.63 -2.05
CA GLY A 261 -3.42 1.24 -1.37
C GLY A 261 -4.02 0.31 -0.31
N TYR A 262 -4.70 0.91 0.65
CA TYR A 262 -5.34 0.20 1.74
C TYR A 262 -6.86 0.12 1.54
N ILE A 263 -7.46 -0.85 2.21
CA ILE A 263 -8.83 -0.76 2.68
C ILE A 263 -8.75 -0.40 4.16
N ALA A 264 -9.31 0.76 4.52
CA ALA A 264 -9.24 1.28 5.88
C ALA A 264 -10.62 1.35 6.53
N SER A 265 -10.68 1.10 7.82
CA SER A 265 -11.86 1.18 8.66
C SER A 265 -11.78 2.40 9.58
N TYR A 266 -12.85 3.16 9.65
CA TYR A 266 -12.95 4.38 10.46
C TYR A 266 -14.14 4.31 11.41
N ASP A 267 -13.93 4.63 12.68
CA ASP A 267 -15.01 4.96 13.62
C ASP A 267 -15.57 6.34 13.27
N VAL A 268 -16.83 6.36 12.85
CA VAL A 268 -17.56 7.56 12.44
C VAL A 268 -18.70 7.91 13.39
N THR A 269 -18.73 7.36 14.58
CA THR A 269 -19.71 7.67 15.63
C THR A 269 -19.66 9.14 16.04
N ASN A 270 -18.52 9.78 15.91
CA ASN A 270 -18.31 11.20 16.11
C ASN A 270 -17.69 11.86 14.88
N LEU A 271 -18.50 12.46 14.03
CA LEU A 271 -18.04 13.10 12.79
C LEU A 271 -17.11 14.30 12.98
N SER A 272 -17.07 14.89 14.19
CA SER A 272 -16.09 15.92 14.52
C SER A 272 -14.71 15.37 14.90
N ASN A 273 -14.60 14.05 15.08
CA ASN A 273 -13.36 13.35 15.40
C ASN A 273 -13.42 11.91 14.87
N ILE A 274 -13.29 11.77 13.57
CA ILE A 274 -13.25 10.48 12.87
C ILE A 274 -11.89 9.83 13.14
N VAL A 275 -11.87 8.54 13.47
CA VAL A 275 -10.65 7.81 13.86
C VAL A 275 -10.44 6.59 12.96
N GLU A 276 -9.27 6.48 12.32
CA GLU A 276 -8.84 5.23 11.69
C GLU A 276 -8.64 4.17 12.78
N VAL A 277 -9.30 3.02 12.65
CA VAL A 277 -9.25 1.95 13.65
C VAL A 277 -8.53 0.70 13.13
N ASP A 278 -8.50 0.50 11.81
CA ASP A 278 -7.74 -0.57 11.17
C ASP A 278 -7.52 -0.28 9.69
N LYS A 279 -6.54 -0.93 9.08
CA LYS A 279 -6.32 -0.95 7.63
C LYS A 279 -5.63 -2.23 7.18
N VAL A 280 -6.04 -2.72 6.02
CA VAL A 280 -5.57 -3.99 5.46
C VAL A 280 -5.20 -3.84 3.99
N GLN A 281 -4.34 -4.76 3.53
CA GLN A 281 -4.03 -5.01 2.13
C GLN A 281 -4.27 -6.49 1.83
N SER A 282 -4.71 -6.83 0.61
CA SER A 282 -4.94 -8.22 0.22
C SER A 282 -3.65 -9.04 0.21
N ASN A 283 -2.57 -8.46 -0.28
CA ASN A 283 -1.28 -9.12 -0.46
C ASN A 283 -0.15 -8.08 -0.31
N PRO A 284 0.27 -7.79 0.93
CA PRO A 284 1.26 -6.76 1.22
C PRO A 284 2.58 -6.96 0.44
N GLY A 285 3.12 -5.87 -0.10
CA GLY A 285 4.37 -5.87 -0.87
C GLY A 285 4.25 -6.26 -2.34
N THR A 286 3.06 -6.58 -2.85
CA THR A 286 2.84 -6.90 -4.28
C THR A 286 2.44 -5.69 -5.12
N ALA A 287 2.21 -4.54 -4.50
CA ALA A 287 1.71 -3.33 -5.15
C ALA A 287 0.33 -3.49 -5.83
N SER A 288 -0.49 -4.45 -5.38
CA SER A 288 -1.87 -4.57 -5.81
C SER A 288 -2.71 -3.39 -5.32
N SER A 289 -3.75 -3.03 -6.09
CA SER A 289 -4.62 -1.90 -5.79
C SER A 289 -6.02 -2.38 -5.45
N PRO A 290 -6.63 -1.95 -4.34
CA PRO A 290 -8.06 -2.12 -4.10
C PRO A 290 -8.88 -1.22 -5.02
N LYS A 291 -10.15 -1.58 -5.26
CA LYS A 291 -11.10 -0.79 -6.06
C LYS A 291 -12.38 -0.48 -5.28
N ASN A 292 -13.32 -1.40 -5.20
CA ASN A 292 -14.60 -1.18 -4.55
C ASN A 292 -14.72 -2.01 -3.26
N VAL A 293 -15.48 -1.48 -2.31
CA VAL A 293 -15.86 -2.14 -1.07
C VAL A 293 -17.37 -2.13 -0.91
N ILE A 294 -17.95 -3.23 -0.47
CA ILE A 294 -19.39 -3.36 -0.17
C ILE A 294 -19.54 -4.14 1.13
N VAL A 295 -20.30 -3.61 2.07
CA VAL A 295 -20.67 -4.32 3.31
C VAL A 295 -21.91 -5.18 3.09
N ASP A 296 -21.85 -6.43 3.51
CA ASP A 296 -22.97 -7.36 3.59
C ASP A 296 -22.93 -8.10 4.94
N GLY A 297 -23.75 -7.67 5.88
CA GLY A 297 -23.71 -8.13 7.26
C GLY A 297 -22.38 -7.82 7.94
N ASN A 298 -21.76 -8.87 8.46
CA ASN A 298 -20.44 -8.78 9.09
C ASN A 298 -19.27 -9.00 8.10
N PHE A 299 -19.52 -8.89 6.82
CA PHE A 299 -18.49 -9.09 5.80
C PHE A 299 -18.33 -7.88 4.91
N LEU A 300 -17.08 -7.53 4.64
CA LEU A 300 -16.67 -6.54 3.66
C LEU A 300 -16.17 -7.27 2.42
N ILE A 301 -16.92 -7.20 1.35
CA ILE A 301 -16.54 -7.78 0.06
C ILE A 301 -15.82 -6.70 -0.73
N CYS A 302 -14.64 -7.02 -1.23
CA CYS A 302 -13.73 -6.07 -1.86
C CYS A 302 -13.28 -6.57 -3.22
N SER A 303 -13.21 -5.67 -4.19
CA SER A 303 -12.48 -5.93 -5.42
C SER A 303 -11.05 -5.40 -5.32
N TYR A 304 -10.10 -6.27 -5.67
CA TYR A 304 -8.69 -5.93 -5.80
C TYR A 304 -8.26 -6.33 -7.20
N TYR A 305 -8.08 -5.40 -8.09
CA TYR A 305 -7.76 -5.68 -9.48
C TYR A 305 -7.11 -7.04 -9.72
N ARG A 306 -5.80 -7.18 -9.51
CA ARG A 306 -5.03 -8.39 -9.79
C ARG A 306 -5.08 -9.46 -8.72
N ASP A 307 -5.56 -9.14 -7.53
CA ASP A 307 -5.75 -10.12 -6.45
C ASP A 307 -7.20 -10.66 -6.40
N GLY A 308 -8.07 -10.21 -7.32
CA GLY A 308 -9.43 -10.72 -7.46
C GLY A 308 -10.41 -10.16 -6.42
N THR A 309 -11.37 -10.99 -6.01
CA THR A 309 -12.35 -10.65 -4.96
C THR A 309 -11.85 -11.15 -3.62
N VAL A 310 -11.79 -10.26 -2.61
CA VAL A 310 -11.36 -10.58 -1.25
C VAL A 310 -12.50 -10.26 -0.27
N VAL A 311 -12.66 -11.09 0.74
CA VAL A 311 -13.70 -10.92 1.77
C VAL A 311 -13.04 -10.82 3.14
N TYR A 312 -13.30 -9.73 3.84
CA TYR A 312 -12.89 -9.54 5.23
C TYR A 312 -14.08 -9.72 6.18
N ASP A 313 -13.84 -10.39 7.30
CA ASP A 313 -14.73 -10.34 8.45
C ASP A 313 -14.52 -9.00 9.17
N ILE A 314 -15.61 -8.26 9.32
CA ILE A 314 -15.67 -6.94 9.96
C ILE A 314 -16.50 -6.98 11.25
N THR A 315 -16.71 -8.14 11.84
CA THR A 315 -17.36 -8.29 13.17
C THR A 315 -16.65 -7.41 14.21
N PHE A 316 -15.34 -7.27 14.06
CA PHE A 316 -14.50 -6.35 14.82
C PHE A 316 -13.79 -5.41 13.85
N PRO A 317 -14.35 -4.22 13.59
CA PRO A 317 -13.82 -3.29 12.58
C PRO A 317 -12.41 -2.76 12.85
N ASN A 318 -11.92 -2.92 14.07
CA ASN A 318 -10.55 -2.63 14.50
C ASN A 318 -9.57 -3.82 14.35
N SER A 319 -10.03 -4.91 13.73
CA SER A 319 -9.22 -6.11 13.46
C SER A 319 -9.83 -6.89 12.29
N MET A 320 -9.76 -6.35 11.09
CA MET A 320 -10.30 -6.95 9.87
C MET A 320 -9.51 -8.19 9.48
N ILE A 321 -10.18 -9.32 9.28
CA ILE A 321 -9.54 -10.60 8.95
C ILE A 321 -10.02 -11.09 7.59
N ALA A 322 -9.09 -11.37 6.67
CA ALA A 322 -9.42 -12.01 5.40
C ALA A 322 -9.93 -13.44 5.63
N VAL A 323 -11.20 -13.69 5.28
CA VAL A 323 -11.88 -14.97 5.49
C VAL A 323 -12.23 -15.68 4.20
N GLY A 324 -12.11 -14.99 3.06
CA GLY A 324 -12.35 -15.56 1.74
C GLY A 324 -11.69 -14.76 0.64
N TYR A 325 -11.35 -15.43 -0.43
CA TYR A 325 -10.92 -14.76 -1.67
C TYR A 325 -11.13 -15.69 -2.87
N TYR A 326 -11.22 -15.09 -4.06
CA TYR A 326 -11.08 -15.78 -5.33
C TYR A 326 -10.32 -14.88 -6.31
N ASP A 327 -9.13 -15.33 -6.71
CA ASP A 327 -8.30 -14.67 -7.71
C ASP A 327 -8.69 -15.19 -9.11
N SER A 328 -9.30 -14.31 -9.91
CA SER A 328 -9.72 -14.58 -11.31
C SER A 328 -8.64 -14.22 -12.32
N TYR A 329 -7.57 -13.52 -11.91
CA TYR A 329 -6.52 -13.02 -12.76
C TYR A 329 -5.20 -13.73 -12.50
N SER A 330 -4.52 -14.23 -13.52
CA SER A 330 -3.29 -15.01 -13.36
C SER A 330 -2.00 -14.15 -13.27
N GLY A 331 -2.10 -12.82 -13.40
CA GLY A 331 -0.99 -11.89 -13.18
C GLY A 331 -0.98 -11.40 -11.74
N PHE A 332 0.11 -10.81 -11.32
CA PHE A 332 0.30 -10.25 -9.97
C PHE A 332 0.95 -8.86 -10.05
N GLY A 333 1.01 -8.16 -8.90
CA GLY A 333 1.67 -6.88 -8.77
C GLY A 333 0.78 -5.69 -9.16
N SER A 334 1.40 -4.56 -9.45
CA SER A 334 0.70 -3.31 -9.80
C SER A 334 -0.02 -3.42 -11.14
N GLY A 335 -1.14 -2.73 -11.29
CA GLY A 335 -1.91 -2.58 -12.53
C GLY A 335 -3.41 -2.70 -12.32
N TYR A 336 -4.14 -2.24 -13.33
CA TYR A 336 -5.59 -2.11 -13.31
C TYR A 336 -6.27 -3.18 -14.19
N ASP A 337 -5.77 -4.41 -14.12
CA ASP A 337 -6.33 -5.59 -14.79
C ASP A 337 -7.02 -6.47 -13.75
N GLY A 338 -7.98 -7.32 -14.15
CA GLY A 338 -8.69 -8.23 -13.25
C GLY A 338 -9.94 -7.62 -12.64
N ASN A 339 -10.20 -7.85 -11.36
CA ASN A 339 -11.48 -7.59 -10.73
C ASN A 339 -11.78 -6.10 -10.51
N TRP A 340 -12.95 -5.65 -11.00
CA TRP A 340 -13.43 -4.28 -10.89
C TRP A 340 -14.68 -4.17 -10.02
N GLY A 341 -15.83 -4.63 -10.56
CA GLY A 341 -17.12 -4.54 -9.90
C GLY A 341 -17.42 -5.77 -9.04
N ILE A 342 -18.20 -5.57 -8.00
CA ILE A 342 -18.72 -6.62 -7.11
C ILE A 342 -20.15 -6.34 -6.73
N TYR A 343 -20.95 -7.42 -6.53
CA TYR A 343 -22.32 -7.32 -6.03
C TYR A 343 -22.67 -8.55 -5.20
N PRO A 344 -22.94 -8.41 -3.89
CA PRO A 344 -23.17 -9.56 -3.01
C PRO A 344 -24.65 -9.83 -2.65
N PHE A 345 -25.61 -9.04 -3.10
CA PHE A 345 -26.98 -9.02 -2.52
C PHE A 345 -28.00 -9.89 -3.27
N LEU A 346 -27.56 -10.88 -4.07
CA LEU A 346 -28.52 -11.80 -4.71
C LEU A 346 -29.21 -12.71 -3.69
N PRO A 347 -30.53 -12.95 -3.81
CA PRO A 347 -31.25 -13.92 -2.98
C PRO A 347 -30.67 -15.34 -2.97
N SER A 348 -30.04 -15.75 -4.07
CA SER A 348 -29.30 -17.03 -4.18
C SER A 348 -28.04 -17.08 -3.32
N ASN A 349 -27.67 -15.96 -2.66
CA ASN A 349 -26.44 -15.84 -1.87
C ASN A 349 -25.16 -16.01 -2.69
N LEU A 350 -25.22 -15.75 -4.00
CA LEU A 350 -24.07 -15.71 -4.89
C LEU A 350 -23.45 -14.31 -4.88
N ILE A 351 -22.15 -14.23 -5.16
CA ILE A 351 -21.43 -12.97 -5.40
C ILE A 351 -21.17 -12.85 -6.89
N LEU A 352 -21.55 -11.71 -7.45
CA LEU A 352 -21.18 -11.34 -8.81
C LEU A 352 -19.90 -10.50 -8.76
N ALA A 353 -19.02 -10.72 -9.73
CA ALA A 353 -17.82 -9.92 -9.90
C ALA A 353 -17.50 -9.73 -11.39
N THR A 354 -16.97 -8.58 -11.77
CA THR A 354 -16.51 -8.34 -13.14
C THR A 354 -14.99 -8.17 -13.17
N ASP A 355 -14.36 -8.82 -14.16
CA ASP A 355 -12.99 -8.48 -14.52
C ASP A 355 -13.01 -7.47 -15.67
N ILE A 356 -12.16 -6.43 -15.56
CA ILE A 356 -12.00 -5.43 -16.62
C ILE A 356 -11.42 -6.08 -17.89
N ASN A 357 -10.51 -7.02 -17.71
CA ASN A 357 -9.93 -7.85 -18.77
C ASN A 357 -9.37 -9.14 -18.17
N THR A 358 -9.14 -10.12 -19.03
CA THR A 358 -8.42 -11.35 -18.70
C THR A 358 -7.01 -11.29 -19.31
N ASN A 359 -6.03 -11.96 -18.70
CA ASN A 359 -4.59 -11.90 -19.03
C ASN A 359 -4.20 -11.97 -20.51
N SER A 360 -5.01 -12.56 -21.34
CA SER A 360 -4.65 -12.81 -22.76
C SER A 360 -5.56 -12.13 -23.76
N ALA A 361 -6.62 -11.47 -23.32
CA ALA A 361 -7.60 -10.83 -24.19
C ALA A 361 -8.10 -9.52 -23.56
N ALA A 362 -8.42 -8.54 -24.40
CA ALA A 362 -9.07 -7.30 -23.95
C ALA A 362 -10.54 -7.50 -23.53
N ASN A 363 -10.98 -8.72 -23.31
CA ASN A 363 -12.36 -9.05 -22.93
C ASN A 363 -12.52 -8.94 -21.42
N GLY A 364 -13.54 -8.21 -21.00
CA GLY A 364 -14.09 -8.32 -19.66
C GLY A 364 -14.71 -9.68 -19.42
N LYS A 365 -14.99 -9.99 -18.16
CA LYS A 365 -15.60 -11.26 -17.77
C LYS A 365 -16.51 -11.08 -16.56
N LEU A 366 -17.70 -11.62 -16.62
CA LEU A 366 -18.54 -11.83 -15.43
C LEU A 366 -18.11 -13.13 -14.76
N ASN A 367 -17.84 -13.09 -13.47
CA ASN A 367 -17.61 -14.23 -12.62
C ASN A 367 -18.72 -14.32 -11.57
N ILE A 368 -19.12 -15.53 -11.25
CA ILE A 368 -20.18 -15.85 -10.28
C ILE A 368 -19.58 -16.77 -9.24
N TYR A 369 -19.53 -16.32 -7.97
CA TYR A 369 -18.90 -17.07 -6.88
C TYR A 369 -19.91 -17.58 -5.87
N SER A 370 -19.64 -18.76 -5.32
CA SER A 370 -20.33 -19.27 -4.13
C SER A 370 -19.68 -18.71 -2.87
N ARG A 371 -20.49 -18.50 -1.82
CA ARG A 371 -20.04 -18.11 -0.48
C ARG A 371 -19.85 -19.35 0.38
N GLN A 372 -18.63 -19.59 0.82
CA GLN A 372 -18.27 -20.67 1.74
C GLN A 372 -17.51 -20.10 2.96
N PHE A 373 -17.25 -18.79 2.98
CA PHE A 373 -16.62 -18.12 4.09
C PHE A 373 -17.59 -17.97 5.27
N GLN A 374 -17.02 -17.89 6.44
CA GLN A 374 -17.69 -17.68 7.73
C GLN A 374 -16.83 -16.72 8.57
N GLN A 375 -17.35 -16.31 9.72
CA GLN A 375 -16.60 -15.43 10.63
C GLN A 375 -15.21 -15.99 10.90
N GLY A 376 -14.23 -15.09 11.03
CA GLY A 376 -12.85 -15.41 11.37
C GLY A 376 -12.68 -15.87 12.81
N CYS A 377 -11.48 -16.24 13.15
CA CYS A 377 -11.04 -16.54 14.49
C CYS A 377 -10.16 -15.39 14.97
N PHE A 378 -10.45 -14.81 16.11
CA PHE A 378 -9.78 -13.62 16.62
C PHE A 378 -8.92 -13.94 17.83
N VAL A 379 -7.78 -13.28 17.96
CA VAL A 379 -6.94 -13.27 19.15
C VAL A 379 -6.50 -11.84 19.42
N GLU A 380 -6.67 -11.41 20.66
CA GLU A 380 -6.24 -10.09 21.13
C GLU A 380 -5.64 -10.17 22.52
N GLY A 381 -4.84 -9.20 22.88
CA GLY A 381 -4.25 -9.16 24.21
C GLY A 381 -3.23 -8.07 24.37
N ASN A 382 -2.48 -8.18 25.46
CA ASN A 382 -1.43 -7.23 25.81
C ASN A 382 -0.12 -7.96 26.03
N VAL A 383 0.99 -7.38 25.57
CA VAL A 383 2.35 -7.90 25.78
C VAL A 383 3.11 -6.99 26.73
N THR A 384 3.68 -7.59 27.77
CA THR A 384 4.39 -6.88 28.83
C THR A 384 5.80 -7.44 29.04
N ASP A 385 6.68 -6.63 29.62
CA ASP A 385 7.99 -7.02 30.10
C ASP A 385 7.86 -7.81 31.40
N ALA A 386 8.33 -9.05 31.42
CA ALA A 386 8.23 -9.95 32.56
C ALA A 386 8.97 -9.45 33.84
N SER A 387 9.97 -8.57 33.67
CA SER A 387 10.78 -8.06 34.76
C SER A 387 10.13 -6.90 35.54
N ASN A 388 9.27 -6.11 34.86
CA ASN A 388 8.75 -4.87 35.44
C ASN A 388 7.25 -4.62 35.17
N GLY A 389 6.61 -5.45 34.30
CA GLY A 389 5.20 -5.35 33.92
C GLY A 389 4.83 -4.21 32.99
N ASN A 390 5.81 -3.48 32.44
CA ASN A 390 5.54 -2.41 31.49
C ASN A 390 5.10 -2.97 30.13
N PRO A 391 4.22 -2.27 29.41
CA PRO A 391 3.84 -2.68 28.06
C PRO A 391 5.05 -2.61 27.11
N ILE A 392 5.08 -3.52 26.13
CA ILE A 392 6.12 -3.55 25.09
C ILE A 392 5.48 -3.17 23.75
N ASP A 393 5.94 -2.07 23.18
CA ASP A 393 5.58 -1.60 21.84
C ASP A 393 6.35 -2.38 20.78
N GLY A 394 5.76 -2.59 19.59
CA GLY A 394 6.42 -3.18 18.40
C GLY A 394 6.82 -4.66 18.56
N VAL A 395 6.14 -5.43 19.41
CA VAL A 395 6.29 -6.90 19.44
C VAL A 395 5.61 -7.46 18.20
N ASN A 396 6.35 -8.19 17.36
CA ASN A 396 5.75 -8.93 16.27
C ASN A 396 4.97 -10.13 16.81
N VAL A 397 3.71 -10.24 16.42
CA VAL A 397 2.79 -11.31 16.78
C VAL A 397 2.39 -12.06 15.52
N GLU A 398 2.79 -13.31 15.38
CA GLU A 398 2.59 -14.14 14.20
C GLU A 398 1.81 -15.41 14.54
N ILE A 399 0.74 -15.70 13.79
CA ILE A 399 0.06 -16.99 13.86
C ILE A 399 0.71 -17.92 12.83
N LEU A 400 1.56 -18.84 13.30
CA LEU A 400 2.33 -19.74 12.43
C LEU A 400 1.42 -20.57 11.52
N THR A 401 1.91 -20.87 10.32
CA THR A 401 1.20 -21.56 9.24
C THR A 401 0.08 -20.77 8.59
N THR A 402 -0.08 -19.49 8.96
CA THR A 402 -0.98 -18.53 8.32
C THR A 402 -0.15 -17.35 7.80
N GLN A 403 -0.80 -16.38 7.19
CA GLN A 403 -0.16 -15.11 6.83
C GLN A 403 -0.48 -14.00 7.85
N ALA A 404 -1.14 -14.35 8.95
CA ALA A 404 -1.58 -13.38 9.95
C ALA A 404 -0.39 -12.95 10.81
N THR A 405 -0.07 -11.67 10.73
CA THR A 405 0.94 -11.01 11.55
C THR A 405 0.45 -9.62 11.92
N THR A 406 0.82 -9.16 13.10
CA THR A 406 0.57 -7.81 13.59
C THR A 406 1.69 -7.38 14.53
N SER A 407 1.65 -6.14 15.00
CA SER A 407 2.58 -5.63 16.02
C SER A 407 1.82 -4.99 17.16
N THR A 408 2.38 -5.08 18.36
CA THR A 408 1.82 -4.34 19.50
C THR A 408 1.97 -2.84 19.33
N ASN A 409 1.00 -2.10 19.85
CA ASN A 409 1.03 -0.64 19.92
C ASN A 409 1.81 -0.14 21.16
N ILE A 410 1.89 1.18 21.35
CA ILE A 410 2.63 1.84 22.44
C ILE A 410 2.18 1.43 23.86
N ILE A 411 0.96 0.92 24.02
CA ILE A 411 0.46 0.39 25.29
C ILE A 411 0.50 -1.13 25.34
N GLY A 412 1.19 -1.79 24.41
CA GLY A 412 1.41 -3.22 24.34
C GLY A 412 0.24 -4.03 23.79
N ASP A 413 -0.85 -3.41 23.35
CA ASP A 413 -2.03 -4.12 22.85
C ASP A 413 -1.83 -4.56 21.40
N TYR A 414 -2.40 -5.73 21.08
CA TYR A 414 -2.44 -6.28 19.73
C TYR A 414 -3.79 -6.96 19.46
N ALA A 415 -4.16 -7.02 18.18
CA ALA A 415 -5.27 -7.82 17.68
C ALA A 415 -4.89 -8.42 16.32
N THR A 416 -5.24 -9.68 16.10
CA THR A 416 -5.02 -10.41 14.84
C THR A 416 -5.95 -11.61 14.77
N GLY A 417 -5.85 -12.43 13.71
CA GLY A 417 -6.69 -13.62 13.59
C GLY A 417 -6.47 -14.39 12.32
N THR A 418 -7.28 -15.42 12.09
CA THR A 418 -7.21 -16.28 10.91
C THR A 418 -8.60 -16.73 10.46
N ALA A 419 -8.72 -17.12 9.18
CA ALA A 419 -10.00 -17.53 8.57
C ALA A 419 -10.59 -18.83 9.16
N SER A 420 -9.77 -19.73 9.67
CA SER A 420 -10.19 -21.09 10.01
C SER A 420 -9.96 -21.41 11.48
N SER A 421 -10.92 -22.09 12.11
CA SER A 421 -10.74 -22.63 13.44
C SER A 421 -9.69 -23.74 13.46
N GLY A 422 -8.95 -23.84 14.56
CA GLY A 422 -7.90 -24.85 14.70
C GLY A 422 -6.99 -24.59 15.88
N THR A 423 -6.00 -25.46 16.04
CA THR A 423 -4.90 -25.27 16.99
C THR A 423 -3.73 -24.62 16.26
N TYR A 424 -3.30 -23.48 16.78
CA TYR A 424 -2.21 -22.68 16.20
C TYR A 424 -1.16 -22.36 17.26
N ASN A 425 0.07 -22.13 16.81
CA ASN A 425 1.11 -21.54 17.62
C ASN A 425 1.19 -20.05 17.29
N VAL A 426 1.04 -19.21 18.31
CA VAL A 426 1.22 -17.76 18.22
C VAL A 426 2.60 -17.43 18.76
N VAL A 427 3.42 -16.79 17.93
CA VAL A 427 4.80 -16.41 18.25
C VAL A 427 4.84 -14.92 18.54
N PHE A 428 5.45 -14.56 19.66
CA PHE A 428 5.71 -13.20 20.09
C PHE A 428 7.22 -12.96 20.04
N SER A 429 7.66 -11.99 19.26
CA SER A 429 9.08 -11.72 19.08
C SER A 429 9.39 -10.24 18.99
N ARG A 430 10.46 -9.84 19.67
CA ARG A 430 11.01 -8.49 19.58
C ARG A 430 12.51 -8.55 19.91
N SER A 431 13.31 -7.68 19.29
CA SER A 431 14.70 -7.47 19.70
C SER A 431 14.78 -7.13 21.18
N MET A 432 15.79 -7.61 21.87
CA MET A 432 16.03 -7.48 23.31
C MET A 432 15.14 -8.34 24.22
N TYR A 433 14.28 -9.17 23.68
CA TYR A 433 13.44 -10.11 24.42
C TYR A 433 13.58 -11.54 23.87
N ALA A 434 13.52 -12.52 24.75
CA ALA A 434 13.41 -13.91 24.34
C ALA A 434 12.04 -14.14 23.68
N PRO A 435 12.00 -14.73 22.47
CA PRO A 435 10.71 -15.03 21.84
C PRO A 435 9.89 -16.02 22.66
N ASP A 436 8.58 -15.84 22.72
CA ASP A 436 7.66 -16.80 23.32
C ASP A 436 6.70 -17.37 22.27
N THR A 437 6.29 -18.61 22.46
CA THR A 437 5.36 -19.32 21.58
C THR A 437 4.26 -19.97 22.38
N VAL A 438 3.04 -19.51 22.16
CA VAL A 438 1.85 -20.01 22.86
C VAL A 438 0.97 -20.82 21.92
N SER A 439 0.67 -22.08 22.29
CA SER A 439 -0.28 -22.91 21.55
C SER A 439 -1.71 -22.60 21.99
N VAL A 440 -2.57 -22.25 21.03
CA VAL A 440 -3.95 -21.82 21.27
C VAL A 440 -4.94 -22.56 20.39
N ASN A 441 -6.19 -22.70 20.86
CA ASN A 441 -7.31 -23.14 20.05
C ASN A 441 -8.15 -21.93 19.64
N LEU A 442 -8.16 -21.62 18.34
CA LEU A 442 -8.97 -20.57 17.77
C LEU A 442 -10.30 -21.13 17.27
N THR A 443 -11.37 -20.38 17.45
CA THR A 443 -12.74 -20.77 17.08
C THR A 443 -13.39 -19.63 16.30
N ASN A 444 -14.06 -19.96 15.18
CA ASN A 444 -14.72 -18.98 14.33
C ASN A 444 -15.77 -18.16 15.13
N GLY A 445 -15.74 -16.84 14.93
CA GLY A 445 -16.64 -15.90 15.59
C GLY A 445 -16.33 -15.63 17.08
N VAL A 446 -15.19 -16.08 17.59
CA VAL A 446 -14.82 -15.94 18.99
C VAL A 446 -13.50 -15.18 19.11
N ILE A 447 -13.46 -14.18 19.98
CA ILE A 447 -12.20 -13.54 20.41
C ILE A 447 -11.57 -14.40 21.52
N LEU A 448 -10.32 -14.79 21.33
CA LEU A 448 -9.50 -15.40 22.37
C LEU A 448 -8.63 -14.32 23.04
N PRO A 449 -8.84 -13.97 24.31
CA PRO A 449 -7.91 -13.09 25.01
C PRO A 449 -6.61 -13.83 25.33
N LEU A 450 -5.46 -13.27 24.94
CA LEU A 450 -4.14 -13.87 25.15
C LEU A 450 -3.12 -12.79 25.54
N ASN A 451 -2.87 -12.66 26.84
CA ASN A 451 -1.82 -11.79 27.37
C ASN A 451 -0.52 -12.57 27.53
N VAL A 452 0.60 -11.96 27.15
CA VAL A 452 1.93 -12.57 27.18
C VAL A 452 2.90 -11.65 27.91
N SER A 453 3.87 -12.24 28.63
CA SER A 453 4.97 -11.50 29.23
C SER A 453 6.28 -12.04 28.67
N LEU A 454 7.07 -11.18 28.01
CA LEU A 454 8.35 -11.57 27.42
C LEU A 454 9.49 -11.34 28.41
N ASP A 455 10.38 -12.30 28.52
CA ASP A 455 11.59 -12.19 29.32
C ASP A 455 12.64 -11.33 28.59
N PRO A 456 13.16 -10.26 29.22
CA PRO A 456 14.24 -9.47 28.63
C PRO A 456 15.52 -10.30 28.54
N VAL A 457 16.23 -10.22 27.41
CA VAL A 457 17.54 -10.85 27.24
C VAL A 457 18.57 -10.07 28.08
N PRO A 458 19.47 -10.74 28.83
CA PRO A 458 20.50 -10.07 29.62
C PRO A 458 21.37 -9.14 28.78
N ALA A 459 21.48 -7.91 29.19
CA ALA A 459 22.33 -6.91 28.57
C ALA A 459 23.80 -7.04 29.02
N PHE A 460 24.76 -6.78 28.15
CA PHE A 460 26.18 -6.86 28.44
C PHE A 460 26.98 -5.75 27.74
N GLY A 461 28.24 -5.54 28.17
CA GLY A 461 29.21 -4.74 27.47
C GLY A 461 30.08 -5.62 26.54
N VAL A 462 30.71 -4.99 25.54
CA VAL A 462 31.66 -5.67 24.65
C VAL A 462 33.08 -5.17 24.94
N THR A 463 34.01 -6.12 25.05
CA THR A 463 35.44 -5.85 25.23
C THR A 463 36.24 -6.47 24.12
N GLY A 464 37.47 -6.09 23.94
CA GLY A 464 38.34 -6.76 22.97
C GLY A 464 39.74 -6.16 22.87
N SER A 465 40.48 -6.70 21.90
CA SER A 465 41.80 -6.21 21.57
C SER A 465 41.99 -6.11 20.06
N VAL A 466 42.69 -5.09 19.61
CA VAL A 466 43.09 -4.86 18.23
C VAL A 466 44.62 -4.94 18.15
N THR A 467 45.12 -5.86 17.33
CA THR A 467 46.56 -6.11 17.15
C THR A 467 46.96 -6.08 15.68
N ASN A 468 48.22 -5.86 15.38
CA ASN A 468 48.74 -6.07 14.05
C ASN A 468 49.09 -7.57 13.81
N SER A 469 49.50 -7.94 12.60
CA SER A 469 49.87 -9.28 12.21
C SER A 469 51.03 -9.92 13.04
N ASN A 470 51.79 -9.10 13.78
CA ASN A 470 52.83 -9.55 14.71
C ASN A 470 52.34 -9.68 16.16
N GLY A 471 51.04 -9.49 16.41
CA GLY A 471 50.45 -9.57 17.74
C GLY A 471 50.71 -8.34 18.64
N ILE A 472 51.17 -7.24 18.07
CA ILE A 472 51.40 -5.97 18.81
C ILE A 472 50.12 -5.17 18.82
N GLY A 473 49.70 -4.71 20.02
CA GLY A 473 48.50 -3.90 20.17
C GLY A 473 48.57 -2.60 19.41
N ILE A 474 47.48 -2.25 18.75
CA ILE A 474 47.31 -1.00 17.98
C ILE A 474 46.56 0.01 18.84
N SER A 475 47.24 1.06 19.24
CA SER A 475 46.62 2.15 20.01
C SER A 475 45.83 3.10 19.13
N ASN A 476 44.75 3.69 19.67
CA ASN A 476 43.87 4.62 18.95
C ASN A 476 43.35 4.04 17.62
N ALA A 477 43.09 2.75 17.54
CA ALA A 477 42.25 2.18 16.50
C ALA A 477 40.80 2.48 16.83
N GLU A 478 40.03 2.87 15.84
CA GLU A 478 38.61 3.08 15.99
C GLU A 478 37.87 1.74 15.88
N VAL A 479 36.90 1.52 16.75
CA VAL A 479 36.06 0.31 16.80
C VAL A 479 34.62 0.77 16.78
N LEU A 480 33.86 0.39 15.76
CA LEU A 480 32.43 0.63 15.61
C LEU A 480 31.72 -0.72 15.64
N ILE A 481 30.70 -0.86 16.49
CA ILE A 481 29.85 -2.05 16.58
C ILE A 481 28.40 -1.60 16.50
N TYR A 482 27.68 -2.04 15.51
CA TYR A 482 26.31 -1.57 15.27
C TYR A 482 25.39 -2.64 14.65
N ASN A 483 24.09 -2.41 14.79
CA ASN A 483 23.02 -3.04 14.03
C ASN A 483 21.84 -2.05 13.95
N SER A 484 20.67 -2.48 13.48
CA SER A 484 19.46 -1.64 13.38
C SER A 484 19.00 -1.01 14.71
N ASN A 485 19.44 -1.54 15.86
CA ASN A 485 18.97 -1.14 17.19
C ASN A 485 20.00 -0.32 17.99
N ILE A 486 21.27 -0.49 17.69
CA ILE A 486 22.37 0.13 18.46
C ILE A 486 23.56 0.41 17.55
N SER A 487 24.22 1.55 17.81
CA SER A 487 25.49 1.90 17.22
C SER A 487 26.41 2.46 18.31
N GLN A 488 27.58 1.85 18.50
CA GLN A 488 28.56 2.21 19.52
C GLN A 488 29.96 2.27 18.95
N SER A 489 30.70 3.33 19.28
CA SER A 489 32.08 3.48 18.90
C SER A 489 32.99 3.71 20.11
N VAL A 490 34.24 3.28 20.00
CA VAL A 490 35.29 3.48 20.98
C VAL A 490 36.65 3.43 20.31
N THR A 491 37.68 4.06 20.92
CA THR A 491 39.07 3.90 20.47
C THR A 491 39.85 2.97 21.42
N THR A 492 40.81 2.23 20.87
CA THR A 492 41.69 1.36 21.65
C THR A 492 42.69 2.16 22.50
N ASP A 493 43.06 1.60 23.65
CA ASP A 493 44.10 2.12 24.54
C ASP A 493 45.52 1.89 23.96
N VAL A 494 46.55 2.32 24.75
CA VAL A 494 47.95 2.17 24.37
C VAL A 494 48.42 0.74 24.16
N SER A 495 47.67 -0.24 24.67
CA SER A 495 47.94 -1.66 24.52
C SER A 495 47.06 -2.32 23.45
N GLY A 496 46.26 -1.55 22.77
CA GLY A 496 45.32 -2.04 21.75
C GLY A 496 44.02 -2.59 22.30
N ASN A 497 43.71 -2.44 23.61
CA ASN A 497 42.45 -2.95 24.18
C ASN A 497 41.33 -1.92 24.07
N PHE A 498 40.10 -2.41 23.98
CA PHE A 498 38.90 -1.58 24.03
C PHE A 498 37.83 -2.15 24.96
N SER A 499 36.94 -1.30 25.41
CA SER A 499 35.79 -1.70 26.21
C SER A 499 34.64 -0.73 25.95
N ILE A 500 33.53 -1.28 25.43
CA ILE A 500 32.27 -0.58 25.31
C ILE A 500 31.40 -1.04 26.49
N ASN A 501 31.32 -0.21 27.51
CA ASN A 501 30.49 -0.49 28.67
C ASN A 501 29.15 0.23 28.50
N SER A 502 28.11 -0.33 29.07
CA SER A 502 26.76 0.22 29.12
C SER A 502 26.76 1.61 29.77
N VAL A 503 26.95 2.65 28.97
CA VAL A 503 26.77 4.03 29.41
C VAL A 503 25.39 4.50 28.97
N SER A 504 24.57 4.82 29.96
CA SER A 504 23.26 5.49 29.79
C SER A 504 22.29 4.89 28.76
N GLY A 505 21.91 3.63 28.94
CA GLY A 505 20.71 3.07 28.28
C GLY A 505 20.92 2.39 26.92
N GLN A 506 22.16 2.26 26.46
CA GLN A 506 22.50 1.47 25.27
C GLN A 506 23.28 0.23 25.71
N TYR A 507 22.71 -0.97 25.50
CA TYR A 507 23.27 -2.25 25.89
C TYR A 507 23.32 -3.17 24.70
N PHE A 508 24.39 -4.03 24.63
CA PHE A 508 24.41 -5.15 23.72
C PHE A 508 23.56 -6.29 24.26
N TYR A 509 22.95 -7.02 23.35
CA TYR A 509 22.15 -8.21 23.61
C TYR A 509 22.65 -9.35 22.71
N ASP A 510 22.26 -10.57 22.96
CA ASP A 510 22.56 -11.69 22.07
C ASP A 510 21.94 -11.45 20.69
N ASP A 511 22.76 -10.97 19.73
CA ASP A 511 22.31 -10.58 18.39
C ASP A 511 23.50 -10.55 17.41
N TYR A 512 23.20 -10.36 16.14
CA TYR A 512 24.19 -10.08 15.11
C TYR A 512 24.53 -8.59 15.06
N TYR A 513 25.82 -8.32 14.95
CA TYR A 513 26.36 -6.96 14.84
C TYR A 513 27.38 -6.88 13.72
N GLU A 514 27.41 -5.77 13.05
CA GLU A 514 28.50 -5.40 12.20
C GLU A 514 29.61 -4.80 13.06
N VAL A 515 30.82 -5.33 12.91
CA VAL A 515 32.00 -4.93 13.64
C VAL A 515 33.01 -4.36 12.65
N VAL A 516 33.19 -3.04 12.71
CA VAL A 516 34.17 -2.33 11.86
C VAL A 516 35.28 -1.80 12.73
N VAL A 517 36.52 -2.07 12.34
CA VAL A 517 37.69 -1.61 13.05
C VAL A 517 38.71 -1.06 12.08
N GLY A 518 39.19 0.17 12.35
CA GLY A 518 40.12 0.80 11.44
C GLY A 518 41.13 1.73 12.13
N LYS A 519 42.21 1.97 11.42
CA LYS A 519 43.20 2.99 11.77
C LYS A 519 44.05 3.33 10.55
N TRP A 520 44.31 4.60 10.33
CA TRP A 520 45.19 5.02 9.26
C TRP A 520 46.56 4.33 9.32
N GLY A 521 46.99 3.74 8.21
CA GLY A 521 48.19 2.90 8.11
C GLY A 521 47.92 1.41 8.26
N TYR A 522 46.70 1.00 8.45
CA TYR A 522 46.21 -0.38 8.46
C TYR A 522 45.02 -0.55 7.53
N ARG A 523 44.73 -1.78 7.16
CA ARG A 523 43.54 -2.14 6.40
C ARG A 523 42.36 -2.30 7.38
N ASN A 524 41.22 -1.68 7.08
CA ASN A 524 40.02 -1.84 7.89
C ASN A 524 39.60 -3.31 7.98
N PHE A 525 39.11 -3.69 9.16
CA PHE A 525 38.45 -4.96 9.41
C PHE A 525 36.94 -4.73 9.42
N CYS A 526 36.22 -5.62 8.78
CA CYS A 526 34.77 -5.60 8.77
C CYS A 526 34.25 -7.03 8.79
N ASN A 527 33.38 -7.33 9.73
CA ASN A 527 32.74 -8.64 9.80
C ASN A 527 31.38 -8.58 10.50
N TYR A 528 30.50 -9.47 10.12
CA TYR A 528 29.19 -9.63 10.73
C TYR A 528 29.27 -10.72 11.80
N GLU A 529 29.22 -10.35 13.08
CA GLU A 529 29.50 -11.21 14.21
C GLU A 529 28.26 -11.43 15.07
N TYR A 530 27.99 -12.69 15.45
CA TYR A 530 26.98 -13.00 16.49
C TYR A 530 27.62 -12.84 17.86
N ILE A 531 27.34 -11.73 18.54
CA ILE A 531 27.90 -11.40 19.85
C ILE A 531 26.89 -11.78 20.95
N THR A 532 27.35 -12.54 21.95
CA THR A 532 26.55 -12.97 23.10
C THR A 532 27.26 -12.61 24.39
N LEU A 533 26.57 -12.71 25.53
CA LEU A 533 27.17 -12.53 26.84
C LEU A 533 28.43 -13.43 27.05
N SER A 534 28.51 -14.58 26.40
CA SER A 534 29.66 -15.50 26.49
C SER A 534 30.74 -15.26 25.45
N THR A 535 30.46 -14.51 24.37
CA THR A 535 31.39 -14.23 23.25
C THR A 535 31.67 -12.75 23.08
N ASN A 536 31.42 -11.94 24.10
CA ASN A 536 31.54 -10.48 24.08
C ASN A 536 32.99 -9.95 24.19
N ASN A 537 34.00 -10.81 24.09
CA ASN A 537 35.41 -10.42 24.05
C ASN A 537 35.99 -10.71 22.65
N LEU A 538 36.18 -9.66 21.87
CA LEU A 538 36.60 -9.73 20.48
C LEU A 538 38.11 -9.65 20.36
N SER A 539 38.69 -10.43 19.42
CA SER A 539 40.12 -10.38 19.08
C SER A 539 40.26 -10.09 17.60
N ILE A 540 40.71 -8.87 17.28
CA ILE A 540 40.75 -8.36 15.92
C ILE A 540 42.19 -8.11 15.52
N THR A 541 42.53 -8.49 14.30
CA THR A 541 43.89 -8.25 13.73
C THR A 541 43.74 -7.40 12.48
N LEU A 542 44.48 -6.30 12.44
CA LEU A 542 44.58 -5.43 11.26
C LEU A 542 45.91 -5.70 10.54
N ASP A 543 45.83 -5.84 9.24
CA ASP A 543 47.00 -5.92 8.37
C ASP A 543 47.58 -4.55 8.07
N ASP A 544 48.90 -4.45 7.95
CA ASP A 544 49.60 -3.22 7.55
C ASP A 544 49.14 -2.81 6.12
N GLY A 545 48.85 -1.54 5.91
CA GLY A 545 48.45 -1.00 4.62
C GLY A 545 47.55 0.23 4.77
N TYR A 546 47.16 0.78 3.65
CA TYR A 546 46.18 1.88 3.65
C TYR A 546 44.93 1.37 2.95
N TYR A 547 43.83 1.51 3.64
CA TYR A 547 42.49 1.23 3.11
C TYR A 547 41.51 2.18 3.80
N ASP A 548 40.67 2.80 3.03
CA ASP A 548 39.67 3.72 3.52
C ASP A 548 38.36 3.47 2.74
N ASP A 549 37.31 3.16 3.46
CA ASP A 549 35.93 3.00 3.02
C ASP A 549 35.05 4.12 3.58
N PHE A 550 35.69 5.17 4.10
CA PHE A 550 35.06 6.35 4.68
C PHE A 550 34.11 6.08 5.85
N THR A 551 34.22 4.90 6.48
CA THR A 551 33.55 4.60 7.75
C THR A 551 34.04 5.52 8.88
N PHE A 552 35.34 5.80 8.89
CA PHE A 552 36.01 6.61 9.90
C PHE A 552 36.61 7.89 9.29
N ASP A 553 36.60 8.97 10.08
CA ASP A 553 37.29 10.20 9.68
C ASP A 553 38.81 10.10 9.95
N TYR A 554 39.57 9.77 8.91
CA TYR A 554 41.03 9.73 8.98
C TYR A 554 41.71 11.06 8.71
N GLY A 555 40.95 12.15 8.60
CA GLY A 555 41.49 13.49 8.44
C GLY A 555 41.68 13.91 6.99
N TRP A 556 40.83 13.50 6.08
CA TRP A 556 40.75 14.10 4.75
C TRP A 556 40.42 15.56 4.84
N THR A 557 41.00 16.35 3.97
CA THR A 557 40.75 17.81 3.97
C THR A 557 40.12 18.26 2.68
N ILE A 558 39.11 19.10 2.84
CA ILE A 558 38.33 19.66 1.75
C ILE A 558 38.74 21.12 1.59
N THR A 559 39.14 21.49 0.37
CA THR A 559 39.48 22.86 0.01
C THR A 559 38.92 23.18 -1.37
N GLY A 560 38.89 24.47 -1.73
CA GLY A 560 38.38 24.90 -3.03
C GLY A 560 37.65 26.22 -2.95
N GLN A 561 37.10 26.65 -4.06
CA GLN A 561 36.37 27.92 -4.21
C GLN A 561 34.97 27.70 -4.85
N ALA A 562 34.56 26.47 -5.03
CA ALA A 562 33.23 26.18 -5.54
C ALA A 562 32.18 26.85 -4.65
N THR A 563 31.18 27.42 -5.27
CA THR A 563 30.06 28.07 -4.58
C THR A 563 28.97 27.07 -4.22
N ASP A 564 29.01 25.91 -4.88
CA ASP A 564 28.11 24.78 -4.66
C ASP A 564 28.84 23.45 -4.96
N GLY A 565 28.36 22.31 -4.50
CA GLY A 565 28.93 21.00 -4.77
C GLY A 565 30.31 20.77 -4.14
N MET A 566 30.58 21.24 -2.91
CA MET A 566 31.76 20.85 -2.15
C MET A 566 31.66 19.39 -1.69
N TRP A 567 32.83 18.76 -1.51
CA TRP A 567 32.89 17.36 -1.05
C TRP A 567 32.30 17.17 0.35
N GLU A 568 31.46 16.16 0.52
CA GLU A 568 30.94 15.75 1.83
C GLU A 568 30.99 14.22 1.95
N ILE A 569 31.07 13.69 3.18
CA ILE A 569 30.91 12.27 3.45
C ILE A 569 29.43 11.97 3.60
N GLY A 570 28.92 11.01 2.86
CA GLY A 570 27.53 10.52 2.97
C GLY A 570 27.28 9.25 2.18
N ASP A 571 26.11 8.71 2.38
CA ASP A 571 25.54 7.64 1.56
C ASP A 571 25.14 8.24 0.21
N PRO A 572 25.68 7.76 -0.91
CA PRO A 572 25.33 8.30 -2.23
C PRO A 572 23.86 8.08 -2.56
N GLU A 573 23.12 9.14 -2.83
CA GLU A 573 21.74 9.02 -3.33
C GLU A 573 21.70 9.07 -4.87
N GLY A 574 21.16 8.01 -5.47
CA GLY A 574 21.11 7.87 -6.93
C GLY A 574 20.15 8.84 -7.59
N THR A 575 20.64 9.56 -8.60
CA THR A 575 19.79 10.37 -9.47
C THR A 575 19.63 9.73 -10.84
N SER A 576 18.51 9.99 -11.50
CA SER A 576 18.25 9.45 -12.83
C SER A 576 17.60 10.48 -13.74
N THR A 577 17.97 10.43 -15.02
CA THR A 577 17.34 11.26 -16.07
C THR A 577 16.95 10.40 -17.25
N GLY A 578 15.69 10.49 -17.67
CA GLY A 578 15.16 9.73 -18.79
C GLY A 578 15.25 8.21 -18.62
N GLY A 579 15.29 7.70 -17.37
CA GLY A 579 15.40 6.28 -17.04
C GLY A 579 16.85 5.74 -17.06
N SER A 580 17.86 6.61 -17.18
CA SER A 580 19.27 6.25 -17.03
C SER A 580 19.83 6.81 -15.73
N ALA A 581 20.50 5.97 -14.94
CA ALA A 581 21.20 6.41 -13.72
C ALA A 581 22.30 7.42 -14.09
N MET A 582 22.37 8.53 -13.37
CA MET A 582 23.37 9.58 -13.55
C MET A 582 24.49 9.49 -12.53
N ASN A 583 24.19 9.07 -11.32
CA ASN A 583 25.13 8.69 -10.25
C ASN A 583 24.62 7.43 -9.53
N PRO A 584 25.50 6.69 -8.84
CA PRO A 584 25.11 5.51 -8.07
C PRO A 584 24.19 5.88 -6.91
N ASP A 585 23.34 4.93 -6.54
CA ASP A 585 22.42 4.95 -5.39
C ASP A 585 23.05 4.30 -4.15
N ASP A 586 24.32 3.96 -4.25
CA ASP A 586 25.10 3.25 -3.23
C ASP A 586 26.57 3.40 -3.57
N ASP A 587 27.46 3.19 -2.63
CA ASP A 587 28.89 3.19 -2.88
C ASP A 587 29.35 1.89 -3.58
N ILE A 588 30.60 1.48 -3.46
CA ILE A 588 31.10 0.27 -4.09
C ILE A 588 30.69 -0.99 -3.30
N ASN A 589 30.23 -2.02 -4.02
CA ASN A 589 29.91 -3.30 -3.38
C ASN A 589 31.17 -3.99 -2.80
N GLY A 590 31.12 -4.35 -1.53
CA GLY A 590 32.08 -5.24 -0.86
C GLY A 590 33.06 -4.55 0.08
N ASP A 591 32.84 -3.33 0.43
CA ASP A 591 33.45 -2.64 1.56
C ASP A 591 32.54 -2.66 2.82
N CYS A 592 32.82 -1.84 3.83
CA CYS A 592 32.26 -2.07 5.15
C CYS A 592 31.15 -1.09 5.57
N TYR A 593 30.86 -0.11 4.76
CA TYR A 593 29.86 0.91 5.10
C TYR A 593 29.31 1.50 3.82
N VAL A 594 28.32 2.35 3.94
CA VAL A 594 27.63 2.95 2.79
C VAL A 594 28.15 4.33 2.40
N ASN A 595 29.22 4.81 3.04
CA ASN A 595 29.71 6.16 2.84
C ASN A 595 30.69 6.29 1.68
N ALA A 596 30.56 7.38 0.95
CA ALA A 596 31.55 7.86 -0.01
C ALA A 596 31.78 9.37 0.19
N TYR A 597 32.83 9.93 -0.41
CA TYR A 597 32.87 11.37 -0.63
C TYR A 597 32.07 11.72 -1.87
N VAL A 598 31.04 12.51 -1.71
CA VAL A 598 30.15 12.96 -2.77
C VAL A 598 30.08 14.49 -2.80
N THR A 599 29.74 15.06 -3.94
CA THR A 599 29.49 16.48 -4.07
C THR A 599 28.00 16.70 -3.85
N ASP A 600 27.62 16.87 -2.60
CA ASP A 600 26.27 16.94 -2.04
C ASP A 600 25.53 15.58 -1.94
N PRO A 601 25.44 15.02 -0.74
CA PRO A 601 24.71 13.77 -0.46
C PRO A 601 23.22 13.98 -0.28
N ASP A 602 22.75 15.21 -0.07
CA ASP A 602 21.37 15.47 0.29
C ASP A 602 20.47 15.62 -0.94
N ASP A 603 19.60 14.66 -1.01
CA ASP A 603 18.29 14.60 -1.62
C ASP A 603 18.22 14.32 -3.13
N GLY A 604 17.24 13.49 -3.47
CA GLY A 604 16.65 13.28 -4.78
C GLY A 604 16.25 14.56 -5.55
N SER A 605 17.05 15.60 -5.48
CA SER A 605 16.93 16.81 -6.26
C SER A 605 17.19 16.51 -7.74
N GLN A 606 16.78 17.39 -8.60
CA GLN A 606 16.92 17.21 -10.04
C GLN A 606 18.40 17.14 -10.42
N THR A 607 18.75 16.24 -11.33
CA THR A 607 20.10 16.13 -11.92
C THR A 607 20.67 17.51 -12.26
N GLY A 608 21.82 17.85 -11.70
CA GLY A 608 22.50 19.13 -11.92
C GLY A 608 22.05 20.26 -11.00
N SER A 609 21.38 19.96 -9.87
CA SER A 609 21.06 20.98 -8.86
C SER A 609 22.22 21.27 -7.94
N ASN A 610 23.10 20.28 -7.72
CA ASN A 610 24.16 20.29 -6.73
C ASN A 610 25.49 19.80 -7.34
N ASP A 611 25.77 20.17 -8.57
CA ASP A 611 27.07 19.97 -9.21
C ASP A 611 28.08 21.03 -8.77
N VAL A 612 29.37 20.79 -9.03
CA VAL A 612 30.44 21.73 -8.66
C VAL A 612 30.37 22.98 -9.55
N ASP A 613 29.91 24.08 -8.99
CA ASP A 613 29.71 25.34 -9.68
C ASP A 613 30.75 26.44 -9.29
N ASP A 614 31.20 27.22 -10.28
CA ASP A 614 31.98 28.43 -10.16
C ASP A 614 33.28 28.30 -9.30
N GLY A 615 33.97 27.16 -9.38
CA GLY A 615 35.22 26.94 -8.67
C GLY A 615 35.72 25.52 -8.70
N ASP A 616 36.71 25.25 -7.90
CA ASP A 616 37.26 23.91 -7.68
C ASP A 616 36.81 23.34 -6.33
N ALA A 617 36.58 22.04 -6.26
CA ALA A 617 36.36 21.28 -5.05
C ALA A 617 37.46 20.21 -4.94
N VAL A 618 38.40 20.41 -4.03
CA VAL A 618 39.59 19.55 -3.88
C VAL A 618 39.50 18.73 -2.60
N LEU A 619 39.54 17.43 -2.75
CA LEU A 619 39.63 16.46 -1.65
C LEU A 619 41.07 15.96 -1.53
N THR A 620 41.69 16.15 -0.36
CA THR A 620 43.09 15.77 -0.12
C THR A 620 43.15 14.69 0.96
N SER A 621 43.78 13.57 0.65
CA SER A 621 43.97 12.45 1.59
C SER A 621 44.96 12.83 2.72
N PRO A 622 44.89 12.17 3.88
CA PRO A 622 45.98 12.16 4.83
C PRO A 622 47.29 11.64 4.21
N ILE A 623 48.40 11.91 4.86
CA ILE A 623 49.73 11.52 4.36
C ILE A 623 49.83 9.98 4.33
N LEU A 624 50.21 9.44 3.17
CA LEU A 624 50.53 8.03 2.95
C LEU A 624 52.04 7.85 3.12
N ASP A 625 52.50 7.15 4.17
CA ASP A 625 53.92 6.76 4.29
C ASP A 625 54.16 5.47 3.49
N LEU A 626 54.61 5.65 2.28
CA LEU A 626 54.88 4.54 1.34
C LEU A 626 56.37 4.12 1.34
N SER A 627 57.18 4.63 2.26
CA SER A 627 58.60 4.40 2.30
C SER A 627 59.01 2.94 2.49
N SER A 628 58.17 2.13 3.10
CA SER A 628 58.36 0.70 3.32
C SER A 628 57.92 -0.20 2.14
N TYR A 629 57.26 0.36 1.12
CA TYR A 629 56.71 -0.38 0.00
C TYR A 629 57.61 -0.26 -1.24
N PRO A 630 58.14 -1.39 -1.81
CA PRO A 630 59.10 -1.33 -2.93
C PRO A 630 58.48 -0.84 -4.25
N THR A 631 57.17 -1.07 -4.44
CA THR A 631 56.41 -0.67 -5.63
C THR A 631 54.98 -0.27 -5.21
N PRO A 632 54.79 0.89 -4.58
CA PRO A 632 53.46 1.25 -4.10
C PRO A 632 52.53 1.59 -5.26
N HIS A 633 51.31 1.17 -5.14
CA HIS A 633 50.20 1.53 -6.02
C HIS A 633 49.05 2.07 -5.19
N ILE A 634 48.39 3.13 -5.67
CA ILE A 634 47.15 3.68 -5.09
C ILE A 634 46.04 3.29 -6.03
N HIS A 635 45.01 2.62 -5.49
CA HIS A 635 43.78 2.29 -6.18
C HIS A 635 42.65 3.03 -5.51
N TYR A 636 41.75 3.62 -6.31
CA TYR A 636 40.54 4.23 -5.81
C TYR A 636 39.41 4.02 -6.82
N TYR A 637 38.20 4.05 -6.33
CA TYR A 637 37.00 4.04 -7.15
C TYR A 637 36.48 5.46 -7.24
N ARG A 638 35.97 5.84 -8.38
CA ARG A 638 35.31 7.13 -8.57
C ARG A 638 34.16 7.00 -9.53
N TRP A 639 33.16 7.75 -9.29
CA TRP A 639 32.12 8.03 -10.24
C TRP A 639 32.21 9.51 -10.65
N PHE A 640 31.99 9.77 -11.92
CA PHE A 640 31.96 11.11 -12.47
C PHE A 640 30.89 11.19 -13.55
N ALA A 641 29.90 12.07 -13.39
CA ALA A 641 28.91 12.38 -14.39
C ALA A 641 29.04 13.84 -14.79
N ASN A 642 29.27 14.09 -16.07
CA ASN A 642 29.24 15.41 -16.67
C ASN A 642 28.28 15.38 -17.86
N ALA A 643 26.98 15.46 -17.59
CA ALA A 643 25.95 15.54 -18.60
C ALA A 643 25.59 17.00 -18.87
N SER A 644 26.20 17.60 -19.88
CA SER A 644 25.70 18.86 -20.44
C SER A 644 24.34 18.59 -21.13
N TRP A 645 23.23 18.79 -20.46
CA TRP A 645 21.91 18.77 -21.06
C TRP A 645 21.70 20.03 -21.89
N GLY A 646 21.81 19.85 -23.19
CA GLY A 646 21.43 20.87 -24.16
C GLY A 646 19.91 21.06 -24.19
N GLY A 647 19.41 21.90 -23.31
CA GLY A 647 18.08 22.49 -23.30
C GLY A 647 18.17 23.99 -23.51
N GLY A 648 18.38 24.46 -24.72
CA GLY A 648 18.08 25.78 -25.24
C GLY A 648 18.63 27.00 -24.52
N GLY A 649 19.86 27.43 -24.83
CA GLY A 649 20.29 28.78 -24.57
C GLY A 649 21.76 28.93 -24.16
N GLY A 650 22.68 28.81 -25.07
CA GLY A 650 23.94 29.53 -25.16
C GLY A 650 24.95 29.43 -24.04
N GLY A 651 25.97 28.63 -24.23
CA GLY A 651 27.21 28.69 -23.48
C GLY A 651 27.82 27.31 -23.31
N GLY A 652 28.35 26.72 -24.38
CA GLY A 652 29.17 25.52 -24.28
C GLY A 652 30.47 25.84 -23.57
N GLY A 653 30.55 25.54 -22.28
CA GLY A 653 31.81 25.36 -21.56
C GLY A 653 32.30 23.95 -21.87
N THR A 654 33.51 23.82 -22.43
CA THR A 654 34.23 22.55 -22.45
C THR A 654 34.56 22.19 -21.00
N PRO A 655 34.41 20.92 -20.56
CA PRO A 655 34.87 20.50 -19.24
C PRO A 655 36.37 20.79 -19.13
N ASP A 656 36.76 21.54 -18.12
CA ASP A 656 38.18 21.75 -17.79
C ASP A 656 38.63 20.58 -16.91
N ASP A 657 38.77 19.41 -17.53
CA ASP A 657 39.33 18.23 -16.90
C ASP A 657 40.84 18.32 -16.90
N SER A 658 41.40 18.88 -15.84
CA SER A 658 42.83 18.78 -15.55
C SER A 658 43.11 18.12 -14.21
#